data_e18d9a018a409f34911399cc69165a2f
#
_entry.id   e18d9a018a409f34911399cc69165a2f
#
_cell.length_a   1.000
_cell.length_b   1.000
_cell.length_c   1.000
_cell.angle_alpha   90.00
_cell.angle_beta   90.00
_cell.angle_gamma   90.00
#
_symmetry.space_group_name_H-M   'P 1'
#
loop_
_entity.id
_entity.type
_entity.pdbx_description
1 polymer ?
#
loop_
_entity_poly.entity_id
_entity_poly.type
_entity_poly.pdbx_seq_one_letter_code
_entity_poly.pdbx_strand_id
1 'polypeptide(L)'
;MLGIMLEKMWHKKWMNICLLLGCILLTATVVSFPLYRNAAYDRMINDEFDNYISTEGKWPTLITANAVSRKDQTGATLSKMDEFAQGFYERLGVKETATFHELSLASTAMTSETGRGDAKSIAIKLATIGNMTDHIKLLAGELYSESGKTEDGAIEVLISQSCMVDKGLLVNEYFTFDDIKGPDGKALRIFVKGVFDAADELNYFWQIKPEKLNDTILARDDVFRSTFMGDAVGKYTINTYIVPMFDYESIKASDVDKLYDDTVYYTKESAFKSVVKEPAYMKIIEDYRKKLSRISATLIILQVPVLAMLAAFLFMISGQMYEMEKSEISVIKSRGSSSGQIIRLYFYQGLVLTLAGAVVGLPLGALFARVLGSTRNFLEFDFSQSLNVSYTKESFIYALVAIGVCMISITVPSLKHSKVTIVNLKQSNALKKKSWWEKLFIDILLLGVSLYGFYSFNKNMKDLSGTVMSGESLDPLLYISSSLFIVGAGMFFLRIQPHLVSLVYKIGKKWWGPASHVSFMENIKNGRKQQLIMLFLIMTISLGMYHATVARTILDNAVENTEYLDATDVIIKEVWTEITDRYGSYTGDYIVPDYSKYNTLTAAKRYTRVLNDVGGRVGSKNDTVYTQILGINTKEFGEQTMVSREFLKKHYYEYLNDLAVVEDGVLLSSNYNTKLGYNVGDTITYSNSKNKPVNGTIVGFFDYFPSYAPVTNGLNPDGTAYTKENYLIVGNYDYISNKWGTFPYEVWIELNDDATALDVYNWVEEKKLNLKKYENRELDLQSTMSDPLLQGTNGVLTMGFVVTIVLCAVGYLIYWVMSIRERELIFGVLRATGFHKGEIFHMLLNEQVFSGVLSILAGIGIGKLTSKLFVPILQQAYSSENQALPMRLITVASDMYRLYGVIAAVMIIVLLVLVFILFRMNVTKALKLGEE
;
A
#
# COMPACT_ATOMS: atom_id res chain seq x y z
N MET A 1 -48.86 -19.40 2.01
CA MET A 1 -48.10 -18.12 2.15
C MET A 1 -46.99 -17.97 1.12
N LEU A 2 -46.09 -18.96 0.96
CA LEU A 2 -44.96 -18.86 0.00
C LEU A 2 -45.44 -18.70 -1.46
N GLY A 3 -46.48 -19.45 -1.91
CA GLY A 3 -47.04 -19.31 -3.27
C GLY A 3 -47.62 -17.91 -3.53
N ILE A 4 -48.37 -17.39 -2.60
CA ILE A 4 -48.96 -16.02 -2.69
C ILE A 4 -47.85 -14.96 -2.73
N MET A 5 -46.75 -15.17 -1.98
CA MET A 5 -45.61 -14.30 -1.97
C MET A 5 -44.89 -14.29 -3.33
N LEU A 6 -44.60 -15.46 -3.89
CA LEU A 6 -43.92 -15.59 -5.20
C LEU A 6 -44.78 -15.00 -6.33
N GLU A 7 -46.08 -15.25 -6.34
CA GLU A 7 -47.01 -14.63 -7.30
C GLU A 7 -47.04 -13.11 -7.17
N LYS A 8 -47.06 -12.59 -5.95
CA LYS A 8 -46.98 -11.16 -5.68
C LYS A 8 -45.62 -10.57 -6.15
N MET A 9 -44.51 -11.28 -5.90
CA MET A 9 -43.17 -10.87 -6.36
C MET A 9 -43.13 -10.78 -7.89
N TRP A 10 -43.76 -11.70 -8.60
CA TRP A 10 -43.81 -11.74 -10.06
C TRP A 10 -44.63 -10.58 -10.64
N HIS A 11 -45.76 -10.26 -10.05
CA HIS A 11 -46.57 -9.12 -10.47
C HIS A 11 -45.90 -7.77 -10.25
N LYS A 12 -45.01 -7.64 -9.24
CA LYS A 12 -44.23 -6.42 -8.90
C LYS A 12 -42.76 -6.57 -9.21
N LYS A 13 -42.43 -7.29 -10.31
CA LYS A 13 -41.08 -7.67 -10.68
C LYS A 13 -40.07 -6.51 -10.68
N TRP A 14 -40.44 -5.34 -11.20
CA TRP A 14 -39.53 -4.19 -11.28
C TRP A 14 -39.00 -3.75 -9.91
N MET A 15 -39.83 -3.66 -8.90
CA MET A 15 -39.42 -3.24 -7.55
C MET A 15 -38.58 -4.32 -6.87
N ASN A 16 -38.96 -5.58 -7.04
CA ASN A 16 -38.20 -6.71 -6.52
C ASN A 16 -36.83 -6.82 -7.18
N ILE A 17 -36.71 -6.55 -8.48
CA ILE A 17 -35.43 -6.49 -9.19
C ILE A 17 -34.54 -5.37 -8.62
N CYS A 18 -35.12 -4.21 -8.31
CA CYS A 18 -34.34 -3.10 -7.73
C CYS A 18 -33.86 -3.39 -6.31
N LEU A 19 -34.71 -4.03 -5.47
CA LEU A 19 -34.29 -4.50 -4.14
C LEU A 19 -33.21 -5.59 -4.26
N LEU A 20 -33.39 -6.51 -5.19
CA LEU A 20 -32.40 -7.56 -5.47
C LEU A 20 -31.06 -6.97 -5.90
N LEU A 21 -31.09 -6.00 -6.82
CA LEU A 21 -29.88 -5.29 -7.26
C LEU A 21 -29.18 -4.61 -6.07
N GLY A 22 -29.93 -3.94 -5.20
CA GLY A 22 -29.40 -3.34 -3.98
C GLY A 22 -28.77 -4.38 -3.05
N CYS A 23 -29.41 -5.54 -2.87
CA CYS A 23 -28.84 -6.66 -2.08
C CYS A 23 -27.57 -7.23 -2.72
N ILE A 24 -27.54 -7.41 -4.06
CA ILE A 24 -26.36 -7.87 -4.81
C ILE A 24 -25.19 -6.90 -4.59
N LEU A 25 -25.41 -5.61 -4.84
CA LEU A 25 -24.37 -4.59 -4.74
C LEU A 25 -23.87 -4.42 -3.30
N LEU A 26 -24.76 -4.45 -2.30
CA LEU A 26 -24.34 -4.40 -0.91
C LEU A 26 -23.51 -5.62 -0.53
N THR A 27 -23.96 -6.81 -0.88
CA THR A 27 -23.20 -8.04 -0.60
C THR A 27 -21.86 -8.05 -1.33
N ALA A 28 -21.84 -7.68 -2.62
CA ALA A 28 -20.60 -7.60 -3.40
C ALA A 28 -19.61 -6.60 -2.79
N THR A 29 -20.07 -5.42 -2.40
CA THR A 29 -19.21 -4.38 -1.78
C THR A 29 -18.68 -4.82 -0.42
N VAL A 30 -19.51 -5.47 0.42
CA VAL A 30 -19.08 -5.94 1.74
C VAL A 30 -18.06 -7.07 1.61
N VAL A 31 -18.28 -8.01 0.69
CA VAL A 31 -17.42 -9.19 0.50
C VAL A 31 -16.12 -8.83 -0.24
N SER A 32 -16.15 -7.84 -1.12
CA SER A 32 -14.94 -7.41 -1.85
C SER A 32 -13.81 -6.96 -0.92
N PHE A 33 -14.15 -6.43 0.25
CA PHE A 33 -13.17 -5.92 1.20
C PHE A 33 -12.23 -7.02 1.76
N PRO A 34 -12.71 -8.07 2.44
CA PRO A 34 -11.82 -9.11 2.95
C PRO A 34 -11.09 -9.85 1.83
N LEU A 35 -11.72 -10.00 0.65
CA LEU A 35 -11.07 -10.61 -0.51
C LEU A 35 -9.90 -9.77 -1.03
N TYR A 36 -10.11 -8.47 -1.19
CA TYR A 36 -9.06 -7.53 -1.58
C TYR A 36 -7.94 -7.48 -0.54
N ARG A 37 -8.32 -7.30 0.74
CA ARG A 37 -7.38 -7.19 1.84
C ARG A 37 -6.41 -8.38 1.88
N ASN A 38 -6.93 -9.60 1.82
CA ASN A 38 -6.10 -10.79 1.91
C ASN A 38 -5.17 -10.92 0.69
N ALA A 39 -5.67 -10.67 -0.52
CA ALA A 39 -4.84 -10.69 -1.74
C ALA A 39 -3.77 -9.56 -1.75
N ALA A 40 -4.11 -8.38 -1.25
CA ALA A 40 -3.17 -7.28 -1.09
C ALA A 40 -2.09 -7.59 -0.04
N TYR A 41 -2.47 -8.29 1.03
CA TYR A 41 -1.54 -8.71 2.07
C TYR A 41 -0.55 -9.76 1.59
N ASP A 42 -1.02 -10.76 0.79
CA ASP A 42 -0.15 -11.76 0.18
C ASP A 42 0.89 -11.10 -0.74
N ARG A 43 0.47 -10.11 -1.54
CA ARG A 43 1.37 -9.34 -2.39
C ARG A 43 2.39 -8.53 -1.57
N MET A 44 1.92 -7.83 -0.56
CA MET A 44 2.75 -6.93 0.23
C MET A 44 3.87 -7.65 0.97
N ILE A 45 3.63 -8.87 1.50
CA ILE A 45 4.71 -9.64 2.16
C ILE A 45 5.78 -10.07 1.17
N ASN A 46 5.39 -10.44 -0.06
CA ASN A 46 6.34 -10.79 -1.11
C ASN A 46 7.14 -9.56 -1.56
N ASP A 47 6.47 -8.41 -1.77
CA ASP A 47 7.14 -7.14 -2.10
C ASP A 47 8.16 -6.71 -1.03
N GLU A 48 7.87 -6.93 0.26
CA GLU A 48 8.83 -6.66 1.36
C GLU A 48 10.05 -7.58 1.31
N PHE A 49 9.86 -8.84 0.95
CA PHE A 49 10.96 -9.78 0.75
C PHE A 49 11.80 -9.45 -0.48
N ASP A 50 11.17 -9.12 -1.60
CA ASP A 50 11.86 -8.69 -2.83
C ASP A 50 12.66 -7.41 -2.60
N ASN A 51 12.11 -6.48 -1.84
CA ASN A 51 12.77 -5.24 -1.45
C ASN A 51 14.02 -5.52 -0.58
N TYR A 52 13.93 -6.51 0.32
CA TYR A 52 15.09 -6.93 1.10
C TYR A 52 16.21 -7.52 0.23
N ILE A 53 15.87 -8.34 -0.77
CA ILE A 53 16.83 -8.90 -1.72
C ILE A 53 17.51 -7.78 -2.51
N SER A 54 16.73 -6.83 -3.04
CA SER A 54 17.27 -5.74 -3.85
C SER A 54 18.17 -4.80 -3.06
N THR A 55 17.88 -4.59 -1.76
CA THR A 55 18.62 -3.67 -0.89
C THR A 55 19.85 -4.31 -0.25
N GLU A 56 19.71 -5.54 0.26
CA GLU A 56 20.76 -6.21 1.03
C GLU A 56 21.55 -7.23 0.21
N GLY A 57 21.06 -7.62 -0.98
CA GLY A 57 21.67 -8.65 -1.83
C GLY A 57 21.72 -10.03 -1.17
N LYS A 58 20.82 -10.32 -0.24
CA LYS A 58 20.77 -11.56 0.53
C LYS A 58 19.39 -12.21 0.44
N TRP A 59 19.37 -13.54 0.54
CA TRP A 59 18.11 -14.27 0.63
C TRP A 59 17.37 -13.91 1.92
N PRO A 60 16.07 -13.50 1.88
CA PRO A 60 15.41 -12.93 3.05
C PRO A 60 15.07 -13.97 4.12
N THR A 61 14.78 -15.21 3.74
CA THR A 61 14.27 -16.28 4.60
C THR A 61 15.35 -17.23 5.10
N LEU A 62 16.59 -16.79 5.18
CA LEU A 62 17.67 -17.56 5.79
C LEU A 62 17.65 -17.42 7.31
N ILE A 63 17.92 -18.53 8.00
CA ILE A 63 18.17 -18.54 9.42
C ILE A 63 19.57 -19.15 9.69
N THR A 64 20.33 -18.51 10.54
CA THR A 64 21.71 -18.92 10.81
C THR A 64 21.79 -19.68 12.12
N ALA A 65 22.29 -20.89 12.10
CA ALA A 65 22.64 -21.66 13.28
C ALA A 65 24.14 -21.97 13.31
N ASN A 66 24.80 -21.57 14.37
CA ASN A 66 26.25 -21.77 14.52
C ASN A 66 26.56 -22.36 15.91
N ALA A 67 27.29 -23.47 15.92
CA ALA A 67 27.71 -24.13 17.15
C ALA A 67 29.16 -24.55 17.06
N VAL A 68 29.89 -24.38 18.16
CA VAL A 68 31.24 -24.92 18.34
C VAL A 68 31.17 -26.08 19.30
N SER A 69 31.43 -27.28 18.81
CA SER A 69 31.39 -28.49 19.63
C SER A 69 32.75 -28.70 20.28
N ARG A 70 32.77 -28.69 21.61
CA ARG A 70 33.98 -29.04 22.37
C ARG A 70 34.25 -30.54 22.33
N LYS A 71 35.51 -30.94 22.53
CA LYS A 71 35.93 -32.35 22.47
C LYS A 71 35.06 -33.28 23.34
N ASP A 72 34.61 -32.82 24.49
CA ASP A 72 33.81 -33.60 25.46
C ASP A 72 32.29 -33.63 25.13
N GLN A 73 31.82 -32.76 24.27
CA GLN A 73 30.39 -32.57 23.96
C GLN A 73 30.02 -32.66 22.49
N THR A 74 30.98 -32.99 21.62
CA THR A 74 30.81 -32.94 20.16
C THR A 74 29.60 -33.73 19.67
N GLY A 75 29.41 -34.96 20.13
CA GLY A 75 28.32 -35.81 19.70
C GLY A 75 26.93 -35.25 20.04
N ALA A 76 26.75 -34.76 21.24
CA ALA A 76 25.46 -34.17 21.66
C ALA A 76 25.14 -32.87 20.91
N THR A 77 26.13 -32.02 20.65
CA THR A 77 25.96 -30.76 19.91
C THR A 77 25.65 -31.04 18.45
N LEU A 78 26.35 -31.97 17.81
CA LEU A 78 26.10 -32.34 16.41
C LEU A 78 24.72 -32.95 16.22
N SER A 79 24.29 -33.88 17.12
CA SER A 79 22.92 -34.42 17.07
C SER A 79 21.85 -33.36 17.17
N LYS A 80 22.04 -32.35 18.02
CA LYS A 80 21.11 -31.21 18.10
C LYS A 80 21.08 -30.39 16.82
N MET A 81 22.24 -30.16 16.20
CA MET A 81 22.30 -29.40 14.95
C MET A 81 21.64 -30.15 13.78
N ASP A 82 21.84 -31.48 13.72
CA ASP A 82 21.18 -32.33 12.72
C ASP A 82 19.66 -32.39 12.97
N GLU A 83 19.21 -32.48 14.24
CA GLU A 83 17.80 -32.39 14.62
C GLU A 83 17.18 -31.02 14.20
N PHE A 84 17.91 -29.94 14.41
CA PHE A 84 17.49 -28.61 13.96
C PHE A 84 17.33 -28.58 12.43
N ALA A 85 18.33 -29.05 11.68
CA ALA A 85 18.29 -29.01 10.21
C ALA A 85 17.14 -29.86 9.64
N GLN A 86 16.86 -31.04 10.23
CA GLN A 86 15.80 -31.94 9.77
C GLN A 86 14.40 -31.44 10.18
N GLY A 87 14.24 -30.93 11.40
CA GLY A 87 12.93 -30.50 11.93
C GLY A 87 12.50 -29.08 11.55
N PHE A 88 13.41 -28.29 11.01
CA PHE A 88 13.17 -26.87 10.74
C PHE A 88 12.02 -26.63 9.74
N TYR A 89 12.12 -27.19 8.55
CA TYR A 89 11.14 -27.00 7.48
C TYR A 89 9.76 -27.59 7.81
N GLU A 90 9.74 -28.75 8.46
CA GLU A 90 8.50 -29.42 8.85
C GLU A 90 7.71 -28.58 9.87
N ARG A 91 8.40 -28.04 10.87
CA ARG A 91 7.77 -27.20 11.89
C ARG A 91 7.21 -25.89 11.34
N LEU A 92 8.00 -25.16 10.55
CA LEU A 92 7.55 -23.93 9.95
C LEU A 92 6.48 -24.16 8.87
N GLY A 93 6.39 -25.38 8.31
CA GLY A 93 5.47 -25.71 7.22
C GLY A 93 5.84 -25.04 5.91
N VAL A 94 7.13 -24.77 5.69
CA VAL A 94 7.67 -24.10 4.52
C VAL A 94 8.44 -25.06 3.62
N LYS A 95 8.57 -24.70 2.33
CA LYS A 95 9.30 -25.48 1.35
C LYS A 95 10.77 -25.10 1.36
N GLU A 96 11.64 -26.10 1.44
CA GLU A 96 13.09 -25.92 1.31
C GLU A 96 13.45 -25.36 -0.07
N THR A 97 14.27 -24.32 -0.10
CA THR A 97 14.94 -23.82 -1.30
C THR A 97 16.36 -24.36 -1.37
N ALA A 98 17.12 -24.21 -0.29
CA ALA A 98 18.47 -24.73 -0.15
C ALA A 98 18.86 -24.79 1.33
N THR A 99 19.80 -25.66 1.66
CA THR A 99 20.42 -25.68 2.99
C THR A 99 21.94 -25.66 2.83
N PHE A 100 22.56 -24.58 3.28
CA PHE A 100 24.01 -24.55 3.41
C PHE A 100 24.44 -25.20 4.72
N HIS A 101 25.29 -26.19 4.67
CA HIS A 101 25.76 -26.89 5.87
C HIS A 101 27.26 -27.08 5.81
N GLU A 102 28.02 -26.38 6.63
CA GLU A 102 29.46 -26.52 6.79
C GLU A 102 29.78 -27.19 8.13
N LEU A 103 30.63 -28.22 8.07
CA LEU A 103 31.34 -28.77 9.21
C LEU A 103 32.83 -28.53 9.03
N SER A 104 33.50 -28.02 10.05
CA SER A 104 34.93 -27.72 9.94
C SER A 104 35.69 -27.99 11.22
N LEU A 105 36.95 -28.42 11.07
CA LEU A 105 37.88 -28.49 12.17
C LEU A 105 38.54 -27.13 12.41
N ALA A 106 39.15 -26.95 13.55
CA ALA A 106 40.04 -25.81 13.78
C ALA A 106 41.22 -25.83 12.79
N SER A 107 41.69 -24.64 12.39
CA SER A 107 42.85 -24.53 11.54
C SER A 107 44.07 -25.20 12.21
N THR A 108 44.80 -26.03 11.49
CA THR A 108 45.98 -26.76 11.97
C THR A 108 47.04 -26.86 10.88
N ALA A 109 48.22 -27.22 11.30
CA ALA A 109 49.38 -27.30 10.43
C ALA A 109 49.37 -28.59 9.55
N MET A 110 49.70 -28.43 8.27
CA MET A 110 49.98 -29.57 7.39
C MET A 110 51.29 -29.37 6.65
N THR A 111 51.95 -30.45 6.30
CA THR A 111 53.25 -30.47 5.63
C THR A 111 53.15 -31.21 4.30
N SER A 112 53.78 -30.70 3.24
CA SER A 112 53.83 -31.37 1.91
C SER A 112 54.74 -32.60 1.93
N GLU A 113 54.27 -33.72 1.37
CA GLU A 113 55.06 -34.95 1.21
C GLU A 113 56.01 -34.87 0.01
N THR A 114 55.81 -33.95 -0.92
CA THR A 114 56.60 -33.86 -2.16
C THR A 114 57.84 -32.99 -2.05
N GLY A 115 58.09 -32.37 -0.87
CA GLY A 115 59.34 -31.64 -0.59
C GLY A 115 59.53 -30.37 -1.43
N ARG A 116 58.54 -29.80 -2.03
CA ARG A 116 58.61 -28.52 -2.72
C ARG A 116 58.70 -27.36 -1.72
N GLY A 117 59.80 -26.61 -1.83
CA GLY A 117 60.07 -25.46 -0.96
C GLY A 117 60.63 -25.90 0.38
N ASP A 118 61.30 -24.97 1.11
CA ASP A 118 61.61 -25.17 2.49
C ASP A 118 60.37 -25.69 3.20
N ALA A 119 60.46 -26.82 3.91
CA ALA A 119 59.34 -27.51 4.54
C ALA A 119 58.57 -26.59 5.49
N LYS A 120 57.76 -25.71 4.92
CA LYS A 120 56.90 -24.79 5.65
C LYS A 120 55.60 -25.48 5.98
N SER A 121 55.34 -25.59 7.23
CA SER A 121 54.03 -25.95 7.78
C SER A 121 52.99 -24.93 7.32
N ILE A 122 51.94 -25.38 6.65
CA ILE A 122 50.85 -24.54 6.12
C ILE A 122 49.67 -24.64 7.08
N ALA A 123 49.23 -23.53 7.64
CA ALA A 123 48.03 -23.49 8.46
C ALA A 123 46.78 -23.52 7.55
N ILE A 124 45.96 -24.54 7.72
CA ILE A 124 44.78 -24.79 6.90
C ILE A 124 43.64 -25.41 7.71
N LYS A 125 42.42 -25.14 7.27
CA LYS A 125 41.16 -25.64 7.85
C LYS A 125 40.64 -26.80 7.00
N LEU A 126 40.42 -27.97 7.57
CA LEU A 126 39.75 -29.08 6.91
C LEU A 126 38.25 -28.98 7.22
N ALA A 127 37.43 -28.92 6.17
CA ALA A 127 35.99 -28.75 6.26
C ALA A 127 35.24 -29.64 5.26
N THR A 128 33.92 -29.66 5.38
CA THR A 128 33.01 -30.19 4.37
C THR A 128 31.83 -29.25 4.22
N ILE A 129 31.26 -29.14 3.01
CA ILE A 129 30.03 -28.43 2.72
C ILE A 129 29.08 -29.41 2.04
N GLY A 130 27.92 -29.61 2.65
CA GLY A 130 26.87 -30.49 2.11
C GLY A 130 26.37 -30.02 0.75
N ASN A 131 26.14 -30.97 -0.17
CA ASN A 131 25.62 -30.73 -1.54
C ASN A 131 26.43 -29.72 -2.38
N MET A 132 27.68 -29.45 -2.01
CA MET A 132 28.53 -28.47 -2.68
C MET A 132 28.76 -28.79 -4.15
N THR A 133 28.85 -30.08 -4.50
CA THR A 133 29.17 -30.56 -5.86
C THR A 133 28.21 -30.07 -6.94
N ASP A 134 26.97 -29.78 -6.56
CA ASP A 134 25.92 -29.29 -7.46
C ASP A 134 26.02 -27.77 -7.76
N HIS A 135 26.88 -27.08 -6.99
CA HIS A 135 27.02 -25.61 -7.05
C HIS A 135 28.44 -25.15 -7.46
N ILE A 136 29.31 -26.08 -7.87
CA ILE A 136 30.70 -25.77 -8.26
C ILE A 136 30.94 -25.97 -9.76
N LYS A 137 31.94 -25.24 -10.24
CA LYS A 137 32.61 -25.43 -11.53
C LYS A 137 34.06 -25.82 -11.29
N LEU A 138 34.47 -26.97 -11.80
CA LEU A 138 35.88 -27.38 -11.74
C LEU A 138 36.73 -26.53 -12.68
N LEU A 139 37.79 -25.97 -12.15
CA LEU A 139 38.81 -25.24 -12.89
C LEU A 139 40.00 -26.13 -13.30
N ALA A 140 40.37 -27.11 -12.44
CA ALA A 140 41.44 -28.05 -12.69
C ALA A 140 41.23 -29.32 -11.86
N GLY A 141 41.77 -30.46 -12.31
CA GLY A 141 41.63 -31.75 -11.64
C GLY A 141 40.30 -32.45 -11.86
N GLU A 142 39.87 -33.24 -10.89
CA GLU A 142 38.67 -34.08 -10.93
C GLU A 142 37.84 -33.89 -9.64
N LEU A 143 36.57 -34.31 -9.70
CA LEU A 143 35.71 -34.43 -8.52
C LEU A 143 36.18 -35.65 -7.66
N TYR A 144 35.63 -35.75 -6.45
CA TYR A 144 35.85 -36.87 -5.55
C TYR A 144 35.57 -38.23 -6.24
N SER A 145 36.41 -39.23 -5.93
CA SER A 145 36.11 -40.63 -6.30
C SER A 145 34.88 -41.15 -5.51
N GLU A 146 34.36 -42.30 -5.92
CA GLU A 146 33.20 -42.92 -5.20
C GLU A 146 33.52 -43.23 -3.74
N SER A 147 34.78 -43.52 -3.41
CA SER A 147 35.21 -43.72 -2.02
C SER A 147 35.60 -42.45 -1.28
N GLY A 148 35.82 -41.32 -2.02
CA GLY A 148 36.40 -40.07 -1.47
C GLY A 148 37.79 -40.24 -0.87
N LYS A 149 38.46 -41.34 -1.16
CA LYS A 149 39.83 -41.67 -0.70
C LYS A 149 40.63 -42.27 -1.84
N THR A 150 41.91 -42.01 -1.85
CA THR A 150 42.86 -42.63 -2.77
C THR A 150 43.07 -44.09 -2.41
N GLU A 151 43.70 -44.90 -3.32
CA GLU A 151 43.98 -46.30 -3.08
C GLU A 151 44.89 -46.54 -1.86
N ASP A 152 45.75 -45.59 -1.52
CA ASP A 152 46.63 -45.60 -0.35
C ASP A 152 45.99 -44.98 0.91
N GLY A 153 44.70 -44.65 0.86
CA GLY A 153 43.89 -44.25 2.01
C GLY A 153 43.93 -42.76 2.36
N ALA A 154 44.53 -41.90 1.56
CA ALA A 154 44.51 -40.46 1.77
C ALA A 154 43.14 -39.89 1.41
N ILE A 155 42.66 -38.90 2.16
CA ILE A 155 41.36 -38.25 1.91
C ILE A 155 41.48 -37.33 0.70
N GLU A 156 40.63 -37.52 -0.30
CA GLU A 156 40.55 -36.61 -1.44
C GLU A 156 39.88 -35.29 -1.00
N VAL A 157 40.51 -34.16 -1.36
CA VAL A 157 40.00 -32.82 -1.08
C VAL A 157 39.89 -31.96 -2.33
N LEU A 158 38.90 -31.09 -2.34
CA LEU A 158 38.79 -30.00 -3.32
C LEU A 158 39.21 -28.68 -2.64
N ILE A 159 39.83 -27.80 -3.40
CA ILE A 159 40.25 -26.47 -2.92
C ILE A 159 39.67 -25.38 -3.80
N SER A 160 39.39 -24.23 -3.24
CA SER A 160 38.98 -23.06 -4.03
C SER A 160 40.17 -22.49 -4.80
N GLN A 161 39.90 -21.73 -5.86
CA GLN A 161 40.96 -21.03 -6.61
C GLN A 161 41.73 -20.07 -5.67
N SER A 162 41.08 -19.40 -4.75
CA SER A 162 41.74 -18.54 -3.77
C SER A 162 42.64 -19.31 -2.82
N CYS A 163 42.24 -20.49 -2.34
CA CYS A 163 43.05 -21.35 -1.50
C CYS A 163 44.29 -21.85 -2.25
N MET A 164 44.12 -22.26 -3.52
CA MET A 164 45.23 -22.65 -4.38
C MET A 164 46.30 -21.55 -4.47
N VAL A 165 45.88 -20.32 -4.72
CA VAL A 165 46.81 -19.17 -4.88
C VAL A 165 47.45 -18.77 -3.55
N ASP A 166 46.62 -18.57 -2.51
CA ASP A 166 47.09 -18.02 -1.22
C ASP A 166 47.99 -18.99 -0.44
N LYS A 167 47.71 -20.29 -0.55
CA LYS A 167 48.48 -21.34 0.15
C LYS A 167 49.50 -22.04 -0.74
N GLY A 168 49.52 -21.77 -2.05
CA GLY A 168 50.46 -22.39 -3.00
C GLY A 168 50.20 -23.87 -3.20
N LEU A 169 48.96 -24.36 -3.07
CA LEU A 169 48.61 -25.78 -3.21
C LEU A 169 48.44 -26.12 -4.69
N LEU A 170 48.88 -27.32 -5.09
CA LEU A 170 48.74 -27.82 -6.46
C LEU A 170 47.87 -29.09 -6.49
N VAL A 171 47.19 -29.29 -7.62
CA VAL A 171 46.46 -30.55 -7.89
C VAL A 171 47.43 -31.73 -7.95
N ASN A 172 47.01 -32.90 -7.47
CA ASN A 172 47.77 -34.12 -7.37
C ASN A 172 48.93 -34.11 -6.37
N GLU A 173 48.91 -33.23 -5.37
CA GLU A 173 49.84 -33.21 -4.26
C GLU A 173 49.27 -33.90 -3.00
N TYR A 174 50.19 -34.56 -2.26
CA TYR A 174 49.89 -35.15 -0.97
C TYR A 174 50.39 -34.28 0.17
N PHE A 175 49.59 -34.16 1.21
CA PHE A 175 49.95 -33.47 2.45
C PHE A 175 49.60 -34.33 3.66
N THR A 176 50.35 -34.16 4.73
CA THR A 176 50.09 -34.82 6.01
C THR A 176 49.84 -33.79 7.08
N PHE A 177 48.79 -33.96 7.87
CA PHE A 177 48.51 -33.14 9.05
C PHE A 177 49.38 -33.55 10.22
N ASP A 178 49.99 -32.59 10.89
CA ASP A 178 50.91 -32.83 12.02
C ASP A 178 50.11 -33.29 13.27
N ASP A 179 48.97 -32.71 13.56
CA ASP A 179 48.20 -32.93 14.81
C ASP A 179 46.93 -33.73 14.63
N ILE A 180 46.49 -34.01 13.40
CA ILE A 180 45.24 -34.75 13.13
C ILE A 180 45.61 -36.20 12.80
N LYS A 181 44.99 -37.15 13.51
CA LYS A 181 45.18 -38.59 13.28
C LYS A 181 43.90 -39.19 12.68
N GLY A 182 44.08 -40.04 11.70
CA GLY A 182 43.04 -40.85 11.13
C GLY A 182 42.46 -41.91 12.10
N PRO A 183 41.44 -42.63 11.68
CA PRO A 183 40.86 -43.72 12.49
C PRO A 183 41.86 -44.81 12.84
N ASP A 184 42.88 -45.03 11.99
CA ASP A 184 43.98 -45.96 12.17
C ASP A 184 45.08 -45.48 13.16
N GLY A 185 44.94 -44.31 13.74
CA GLY A 185 45.89 -43.69 14.65
C GLY A 185 47.12 -43.09 14.02
N LYS A 186 47.24 -43.14 12.69
CA LYS A 186 48.34 -42.49 11.94
C LYS A 186 48.00 -41.04 11.64
N ALA A 187 49.01 -40.25 11.27
CA ALA A 187 48.84 -38.87 10.82
C ALA A 187 47.91 -38.85 9.58
N LEU A 188 46.95 -37.93 9.58
CA LEU A 188 45.97 -37.87 8.50
C LEU A 188 46.61 -37.35 7.23
N ARG A 189 46.48 -38.15 6.16
CA ARG A 189 46.96 -37.80 4.81
C ARG A 189 45.82 -37.29 3.97
N ILE A 190 46.03 -36.25 3.18
CA ILE A 190 45.10 -35.71 2.20
C ILE A 190 45.74 -35.66 0.82
N PHE A 191 44.87 -35.67 -0.19
CA PHE A 191 45.25 -35.58 -1.60
C PHE A 191 44.41 -34.50 -2.28
N VAL A 192 45.05 -33.51 -2.87
CA VAL A 192 44.37 -32.43 -3.58
C VAL A 192 43.90 -32.92 -4.93
N LYS A 193 42.61 -33.25 -5.05
CA LYS A 193 41.99 -33.86 -6.23
C LYS A 193 41.65 -32.83 -7.32
N GLY A 194 41.19 -31.67 -6.91
CA GLY A 194 40.79 -30.65 -7.86
C GLY A 194 40.62 -29.25 -7.26
N VAL A 195 40.54 -28.30 -8.18
CA VAL A 195 40.34 -26.89 -7.88
C VAL A 195 38.99 -26.45 -8.43
N PHE A 196 38.19 -25.77 -7.62
CA PHE A 196 36.87 -25.33 -8.00
C PHE A 196 36.66 -23.82 -7.80
N ASP A 197 35.62 -23.34 -8.44
CA ASP A 197 35.01 -22.05 -8.20
C ASP A 197 33.47 -22.18 -8.18
N ALA A 198 32.74 -21.16 -7.83
CA ALA A 198 31.27 -21.18 -7.90
C ALA A 198 30.81 -21.39 -9.36
N ALA A 199 29.83 -22.25 -9.57
CA ALA A 199 29.18 -22.39 -10.87
C ALA A 199 28.41 -21.11 -11.23
N ASP A 200 27.81 -20.48 -10.22
CA ASP A 200 27.11 -19.19 -10.26
C ASP A 200 27.48 -18.41 -9.00
N GLU A 201 28.18 -17.29 -9.16
CA GLU A 201 28.66 -16.43 -8.08
C GLU A 201 27.51 -15.70 -7.36
N LEU A 202 26.35 -15.57 -8.02
CA LEU A 202 25.14 -14.92 -7.48
C LEU A 202 24.21 -15.92 -6.79
N ASN A 203 24.51 -17.22 -6.83
CA ASN A 203 23.69 -18.22 -6.18
C ASN A 203 23.71 -18.06 -4.66
N TYR A 204 22.55 -17.87 -4.08
CA TYR A 204 22.36 -17.67 -2.62
C TYR A 204 22.76 -18.88 -1.78
N PHE A 205 22.99 -20.07 -2.39
CA PHE A 205 23.57 -21.21 -1.70
C PHE A 205 24.88 -20.85 -1.01
N TRP A 206 25.72 -20.03 -1.67
CA TRP A 206 27.02 -19.66 -1.13
C TRP A 206 26.93 -18.64 0.00
N GLN A 207 26.74 -19.15 1.24
CA GLN A 207 26.81 -18.29 2.44
C GLN A 207 28.25 -17.88 2.78
N ILE A 208 29.21 -18.70 2.37
CA ILE A 208 30.64 -18.37 2.35
C ILE A 208 31.10 -18.56 0.92
N LYS A 209 31.39 -17.47 0.22
CA LYS A 209 31.82 -17.51 -1.18
C LYS A 209 33.15 -18.25 -1.34
N PRO A 210 33.40 -18.97 -2.44
CA PRO A 210 34.65 -19.68 -2.69
C PRO A 210 35.91 -18.81 -2.56
N GLU A 211 35.80 -17.52 -2.91
CA GLU A 211 36.89 -16.55 -2.74
C GLU A 211 37.35 -16.40 -1.28
N LYS A 212 36.44 -16.57 -0.32
CA LYS A 212 36.72 -16.48 1.13
C LYS A 212 37.19 -17.79 1.76
N LEU A 213 37.15 -18.88 0.99
CA LEU A 213 37.67 -20.18 1.41
C LEU A 213 39.19 -20.31 1.11
N ASN A 214 39.97 -19.24 1.30
CA ASN A 214 41.38 -19.15 0.97
C ASN A 214 42.29 -19.91 1.92
N ASP A 215 41.78 -20.39 3.06
CA ASP A 215 42.48 -21.21 4.05
C ASP A 215 41.79 -22.54 4.33
N THR A 216 40.89 -22.97 3.45
CA THR A 216 40.00 -24.10 3.69
C THR A 216 40.12 -25.11 2.56
N ILE A 217 40.32 -26.39 2.94
CA ILE A 217 40.24 -27.55 2.04
C ILE A 217 38.98 -28.33 2.35
N LEU A 218 38.28 -28.79 1.32
CA LEU A 218 36.96 -29.41 1.45
C LEU A 218 37.04 -30.92 1.14
N ALA A 219 36.70 -31.74 2.13
CA ALA A 219 36.51 -33.16 1.98
C ALA A 219 35.06 -33.49 1.62
N ARG A 220 34.79 -34.66 1.06
CA ARG A 220 33.43 -35.15 0.81
C ARG A 220 32.69 -35.36 2.16
N ASP A 221 31.43 -35.01 2.24
CA ASP A 221 30.68 -34.93 3.51
C ASP A 221 30.64 -36.28 4.25
N ASP A 222 30.36 -37.39 3.56
CA ASP A 222 30.31 -38.72 4.14
C ASP A 222 31.67 -39.18 4.67
N VAL A 223 32.75 -38.82 3.99
CA VAL A 223 34.14 -39.13 4.40
C VAL A 223 34.53 -38.30 5.61
N PHE A 224 34.19 -37.04 5.64
CA PHE A 224 34.41 -36.17 6.79
C PHE A 224 33.66 -36.70 8.02
N ARG A 225 32.36 -36.99 7.86
CA ARG A 225 31.53 -37.50 8.95
C ARG A 225 31.98 -38.84 9.46
N SER A 226 32.29 -39.80 8.58
CA SER A 226 32.80 -41.12 9.00
C SER A 226 34.18 -41.06 9.67
N THR A 227 34.98 -40.06 9.30
CA THR A 227 36.36 -39.92 9.88
C THR A 227 36.35 -39.21 11.25
N PHE A 228 35.50 -38.19 11.41
CA PHE A 228 35.54 -37.30 12.60
C PHE A 228 34.33 -37.43 13.51
N MET A 229 33.19 -37.95 13.00
CA MET A 229 31.95 -38.07 13.74
C MET A 229 31.57 -39.49 14.12
N GLY A 230 32.18 -40.51 13.57
CA GLY A 230 31.97 -41.92 13.95
C GLY A 230 32.68 -42.24 15.28
N ASP A 231 33.58 -43.22 15.30
CA ASP A 231 34.33 -43.59 16.50
C ASP A 231 35.31 -42.49 17.00
N ALA A 232 35.50 -41.44 16.21
CA ALA A 232 36.32 -40.30 16.56
C ALA A 232 35.57 -39.13 17.22
N VAL A 233 34.25 -39.30 17.47
CA VAL A 233 33.45 -38.29 18.18
C VAL A 233 34.09 -37.95 19.53
N GLY A 234 34.22 -36.61 19.78
CA GLY A 234 34.85 -36.10 21.00
C GLY A 234 36.35 -35.97 20.98
N LYS A 235 37.05 -36.47 19.97
CA LYS A 235 38.54 -36.31 19.84
C LYS A 235 38.90 -34.90 19.32
N TYR A 236 38.03 -34.31 18.46
CA TYR A 236 38.29 -33.02 17.80
C TYR A 236 37.20 -32.03 18.11
N THR A 237 37.52 -30.74 18.08
CA THR A 237 36.55 -29.66 18.10
C THR A 237 36.04 -29.45 16.69
N ILE A 238 34.69 -29.53 16.51
CA ILE A 238 34.04 -29.32 15.22
C ILE A 238 33.16 -28.07 15.29
N ASN A 239 33.38 -27.15 14.36
CA ASN A 239 32.50 -26.03 14.14
C ASN A 239 31.38 -26.45 13.17
N THR A 240 30.17 -26.15 13.50
CA THR A 240 28.99 -26.44 12.69
C THR A 240 28.29 -25.13 12.34
N TYR A 241 28.10 -24.90 11.06
CA TYR A 241 27.41 -23.73 10.51
C TYR A 241 26.34 -24.20 9.55
N ILE A 242 25.06 -23.99 9.93
CA ILE A 242 23.91 -24.43 9.15
C ILE A 242 23.06 -23.19 8.84
N VAL A 243 22.68 -23.06 7.57
CA VAL A 243 21.81 -21.99 7.09
C VAL A 243 20.72 -22.59 6.20
N PRO A 244 19.60 -23.03 6.77
CA PRO A 244 18.43 -23.37 5.99
C PRO A 244 17.81 -22.12 5.37
N MET A 245 17.35 -22.28 4.13
CA MET A 245 16.67 -21.26 3.34
C MET A 245 15.38 -21.82 2.78
N PHE A 246 14.30 -21.09 2.87
CA PHE A 246 13.02 -21.53 2.35
C PHE A 246 12.43 -20.55 1.32
N ASP A 247 11.47 -21.05 0.55
CA ASP A 247 10.78 -20.32 -0.50
C ASP A 247 9.82 -19.31 0.11
N TYR A 248 10.13 -18.01 -0.03
CA TYR A 248 9.32 -16.92 0.51
C TYR A 248 8.09 -16.63 -0.35
N GLU A 249 8.12 -16.93 -1.65
CA GLU A 249 6.97 -16.71 -2.55
C GLU A 249 5.78 -17.63 -2.19
N SER A 250 6.06 -18.75 -1.52
CA SER A 250 5.04 -19.68 -1.04
C SER A 250 4.33 -19.20 0.23
N ILE A 251 4.84 -18.18 0.92
CA ILE A 251 4.29 -17.66 2.18
C ILE A 251 3.03 -16.85 1.89
N LYS A 252 1.95 -17.23 2.55
CA LYS A 252 0.70 -16.48 2.52
C LYS A 252 0.56 -15.61 3.77
N ALA A 253 -0.12 -14.49 3.63
CA ALA A 253 -0.43 -13.60 4.75
C ALA A 253 -1.07 -14.34 5.95
N SER A 254 -1.84 -15.39 5.68
CA SER A 254 -2.44 -16.25 6.74
C SER A 254 -1.43 -17.03 7.57
N ASP A 255 -0.25 -17.28 7.04
CA ASP A 255 0.75 -18.16 7.63
C ASP A 255 1.86 -17.36 8.36
N VAL A 256 1.90 -16.04 8.13
CA VAL A 256 2.93 -15.14 8.68
C VAL A 256 2.98 -15.16 10.21
N ASP A 257 1.83 -15.19 10.88
CA ASP A 257 1.77 -15.24 12.34
C ASP A 257 2.35 -16.54 12.89
N LYS A 258 2.00 -17.68 12.26
CA LYS A 258 2.55 -18.99 12.60
C LYS A 258 4.05 -19.04 12.35
N LEU A 259 4.50 -18.54 11.20
CA LEU A 259 5.92 -18.46 10.85
C LEU A 259 6.72 -17.66 11.90
N TYR A 260 6.17 -16.52 12.33
CA TYR A 260 6.77 -15.69 13.36
C TYR A 260 6.88 -16.43 14.70
N ASP A 261 5.78 -17.02 15.18
CA ASP A 261 5.72 -17.71 16.47
C ASP A 261 6.64 -18.94 16.49
N ASP A 262 6.66 -19.73 15.43
CA ASP A 262 7.56 -20.88 15.30
C ASP A 262 9.05 -20.45 15.21
N THR A 263 9.33 -19.28 14.62
CA THR A 263 10.70 -18.72 14.64
C THR A 263 11.08 -18.21 16.03
N VAL A 264 10.18 -17.56 16.76
CA VAL A 264 10.38 -17.18 18.16
C VAL A 264 10.71 -18.42 19.00
N TYR A 265 10.03 -19.54 18.77
CA TYR A 265 10.36 -20.79 19.45
C TYR A 265 11.83 -21.18 19.26
N TYR A 266 12.35 -21.18 18.02
CA TYR A 266 13.76 -21.54 17.78
C TYR A 266 14.75 -20.53 18.38
N THR A 267 14.43 -19.24 18.31
CA THR A 267 15.36 -18.16 18.73
C THR A 267 15.33 -17.87 20.22
N LYS A 268 14.20 -18.07 20.91
CA LYS A 268 14.01 -17.63 22.30
C LYS A 268 13.63 -18.73 23.28
N GLU A 269 12.93 -19.78 22.84
CA GLU A 269 12.31 -20.77 23.76
C GLU A 269 12.95 -22.15 23.72
N SER A 270 13.39 -22.61 22.55
CA SER A 270 13.91 -23.97 22.35
C SER A 270 15.31 -24.18 22.94
N ALA A 271 15.75 -25.44 22.90
CA ALA A 271 17.13 -25.82 23.21
C ALA A 271 18.15 -25.20 22.23
N PHE A 272 17.70 -24.69 21.09
CA PHE A 272 18.52 -24.09 20.04
C PHE A 272 18.77 -22.59 20.21
N LYS A 273 18.11 -21.91 21.15
CA LYS A 273 18.20 -20.45 21.39
C LYS A 273 19.63 -19.91 21.55
N SER A 274 20.57 -20.73 21.93
CA SER A 274 21.97 -20.30 22.09
C SER A 274 22.80 -20.42 20.81
N VAL A 275 22.29 -21.11 19.80
CA VAL A 275 22.99 -21.38 18.53
C VAL A 275 22.30 -20.77 17.32
N VAL A 276 20.98 -20.56 17.36
CA VAL A 276 20.18 -19.95 16.32
C VAL A 276 20.14 -18.43 16.51
N LYS A 277 20.55 -17.70 15.49
CA LYS A 277 20.47 -16.22 15.48
C LYS A 277 19.11 -15.78 14.97
N GLU A 278 18.66 -14.64 15.46
CA GLU A 278 17.44 -14.00 15.00
C GLU A 278 17.56 -13.64 13.51
N PRO A 279 16.69 -14.19 12.64
CA PRO A 279 16.79 -13.98 11.20
C PRO A 279 16.22 -12.63 10.79
N ALA A 280 16.68 -12.10 9.65
CA ALA A 280 16.27 -10.81 9.14
C ALA A 280 14.77 -10.72 8.87
N TYR A 281 14.14 -11.82 8.41
CA TYR A 281 12.72 -11.84 8.10
C TYR A 281 11.80 -11.61 9.31
N MET A 282 12.26 -11.85 10.53
CA MET A 282 11.46 -11.51 11.72
C MET A 282 11.17 -10.01 11.79
N LYS A 283 12.17 -9.18 11.53
CA LYS A 283 11.98 -7.73 11.48
C LYS A 283 11.07 -7.33 10.32
N ILE A 284 11.25 -7.95 9.15
CA ILE A 284 10.38 -7.73 8.00
C ILE A 284 8.93 -8.05 8.36
N ILE A 285 8.67 -9.17 9.02
CA ILE A 285 7.33 -9.56 9.48
C ILE A 285 6.78 -8.59 10.53
N GLU A 286 7.59 -8.13 11.46
CA GLU A 286 7.14 -7.13 12.46
C GLU A 286 6.72 -5.82 11.80
N ASP A 287 7.50 -5.31 10.87
CA ASP A 287 7.19 -4.07 10.15
C ASP A 287 5.98 -4.26 9.23
N TYR A 288 5.87 -5.41 8.58
CA TYR A 288 4.69 -5.82 7.83
C TYR A 288 3.42 -5.82 8.70
N ARG A 289 3.45 -6.45 9.91
CA ARG A 289 2.30 -6.46 10.84
C ARG A 289 1.84 -5.05 11.23
N LYS A 290 2.77 -4.12 11.45
CA LYS A 290 2.44 -2.71 11.75
C LYS A 290 1.73 -2.06 10.56
N LYS A 291 2.23 -2.27 9.33
CA LYS A 291 1.62 -1.78 8.09
C LYS A 291 0.21 -2.36 7.89
N LEU A 292 0.00 -3.66 8.18
CA LEU A 292 -1.31 -4.32 8.07
C LEU A 292 -2.39 -3.68 8.92
N SER A 293 -2.10 -3.40 10.18
CA SER A 293 -3.05 -2.77 11.11
C SER A 293 -3.52 -1.42 10.57
N ARG A 294 -2.59 -0.61 10.07
CA ARG A 294 -2.85 0.71 9.47
C ARG A 294 -3.71 0.61 8.22
N ILE A 295 -3.37 -0.29 7.28
CA ILE A 295 -4.11 -0.50 6.03
C ILE A 295 -5.54 -0.95 6.34
N SER A 296 -5.70 -1.95 7.20
CA SER A 296 -7.03 -2.48 7.57
C SER A 296 -7.93 -1.40 8.16
N ALA A 297 -7.41 -0.62 9.11
CA ALA A 297 -8.14 0.48 9.74
C ALA A 297 -8.58 1.53 8.71
N THR A 298 -7.67 1.97 7.86
CA THR A 298 -7.94 3.00 6.85
C THR A 298 -8.99 2.56 5.84
N LEU A 299 -8.88 1.34 5.31
CA LEU A 299 -9.82 0.81 4.33
C LEU A 299 -11.23 0.61 4.92
N ILE A 300 -11.33 0.09 6.16
CA ILE A 300 -12.63 -0.05 6.85
C ILE A 300 -13.30 1.32 6.99
N ILE A 301 -12.57 2.32 7.41
CA ILE A 301 -13.08 3.68 7.64
C ILE A 301 -13.61 4.30 6.36
N LEU A 302 -12.90 4.15 5.24
CA LEU A 302 -13.35 4.64 3.93
C LEU A 302 -14.58 3.90 3.41
N GLN A 303 -14.75 2.64 3.78
CA GLN A 303 -15.87 1.83 3.33
C GLN A 303 -17.17 2.06 4.11
N VAL A 304 -17.10 2.39 5.40
CA VAL A 304 -18.25 2.60 6.28
C VAL A 304 -19.29 3.59 5.69
N PRO A 305 -18.91 4.78 5.18
CA PRO A 305 -19.86 5.71 4.58
C PRO A 305 -20.61 5.14 3.37
N VAL A 306 -19.91 4.38 2.54
CA VAL A 306 -20.49 3.73 1.35
C VAL A 306 -21.50 2.66 1.76
N LEU A 307 -21.15 1.83 2.74
CA LEU A 307 -22.05 0.80 3.28
C LEU A 307 -23.29 1.40 3.95
N ALA A 308 -23.11 2.46 4.73
CA ALA A 308 -24.22 3.17 5.35
C ALA A 308 -25.18 3.75 4.30
N MET A 309 -24.62 4.28 3.21
CA MET A 309 -25.42 4.82 2.10
C MET A 309 -26.18 3.72 1.34
N LEU A 310 -25.56 2.55 1.12
CA LEU A 310 -26.19 1.38 0.51
C LEU A 310 -27.35 0.84 1.38
N ALA A 311 -27.11 0.72 2.68
CA ALA A 311 -28.14 0.29 3.63
C ALA A 311 -29.33 1.29 3.68
N ALA A 312 -29.01 2.59 3.72
CA ALA A 312 -30.03 3.64 3.69
C ALA A 312 -30.82 3.64 2.37
N PHE A 313 -30.18 3.35 1.25
CA PHE A 313 -30.83 3.18 -0.05
C PHE A 313 -31.82 2.01 -0.05
N LEU A 314 -31.40 0.82 0.42
CA LEU A 314 -32.30 -0.33 0.55
C LEU A 314 -33.48 -0.04 1.47
N PHE A 315 -33.21 0.64 2.59
CA PHE A 315 -34.26 1.09 3.51
C PHE A 315 -35.26 2.03 2.83
N MET A 316 -34.78 2.96 2.02
CA MET A 316 -35.60 3.90 1.28
C MET A 316 -36.49 3.21 0.24
N ILE A 317 -35.90 2.38 -0.62
CA ILE A 317 -36.65 1.67 -1.67
C ILE A 317 -37.68 0.74 -1.04
N SER A 318 -37.29 0.01 0.00
CA SER A 318 -38.24 -0.82 0.75
C SER A 318 -39.38 -0.01 1.34
N GLY A 319 -39.08 1.18 1.93
CA GLY A 319 -40.12 2.10 2.41
C GLY A 319 -41.07 2.61 1.32
N GLN A 320 -40.53 2.93 0.13
CA GLN A 320 -41.35 3.36 -1.02
C GLN A 320 -42.24 2.23 -1.53
N MET A 321 -41.71 0.99 -1.58
CA MET A 321 -42.49 -0.20 -1.93
C MET A 321 -43.72 -0.36 -1.01
N TYR A 322 -43.49 -0.29 0.29
CA TYR A 322 -44.59 -0.41 1.28
C TYR A 322 -45.57 0.75 1.23
N GLU A 323 -45.15 1.97 0.89
CA GLU A 323 -46.01 3.09 0.67
C GLU A 323 -47.00 2.83 -0.49
N MET A 324 -46.54 2.26 -1.59
CA MET A 324 -47.39 1.86 -2.70
C MET A 324 -48.38 0.74 -2.34
N GLU A 325 -47.97 -0.16 -1.48
CA GLU A 325 -48.75 -1.34 -1.08
C GLU A 325 -49.71 -1.03 0.08
N LYS A 326 -49.76 0.21 0.58
CA LYS A 326 -50.66 0.61 1.70
C LYS A 326 -52.11 0.25 1.50
N SER A 327 -52.67 0.46 0.32
CA SER A 327 -54.05 0.11 0.00
C SER A 327 -54.28 -1.41 0.06
N GLU A 328 -53.37 -2.19 -0.56
CA GLU A 328 -53.41 -3.64 -0.52
C GLU A 328 -53.27 -4.20 0.90
N ILE A 329 -52.32 -3.64 1.67
CA ILE A 329 -52.09 -3.99 3.09
C ILE A 329 -53.39 -3.69 3.90
N SER A 330 -54.05 -2.57 3.67
CA SER A 330 -55.28 -2.20 4.38
C SER A 330 -56.43 -3.09 4.05
N VAL A 331 -56.57 -3.55 2.78
CA VAL A 331 -57.57 -4.55 2.35
C VAL A 331 -57.32 -5.91 2.95
N ILE A 332 -56.05 -6.42 2.94
CA ILE A 332 -55.70 -7.66 3.56
C ILE A 332 -56.01 -7.65 5.07
N LYS A 333 -55.75 -6.50 5.69
CA LYS A 333 -56.07 -6.27 7.11
C LYS A 333 -57.56 -6.26 7.43
N SER A 334 -58.36 -5.64 6.57
CA SER A 334 -59.82 -5.64 6.72
C SER A 334 -60.43 -7.03 6.59
N ARG A 335 -59.70 -7.92 5.89
CA ARG A 335 -60.10 -9.34 5.78
C ARG A 335 -59.60 -10.20 6.96
N GLY A 336 -59.08 -9.61 8.05
CA GLY A 336 -58.75 -10.29 9.29
C GLY A 336 -57.27 -10.68 9.47
N SER A 337 -56.37 -10.27 8.59
CA SER A 337 -54.94 -10.58 8.74
C SER A 337 -54.32 -9.75 9.85
N SER A 338 -53.56 -10.38 10.74
CA SER A 338 -52.81 -9.68 11.81
C SER A 338 -51.57 -8.96 11.27
N SER A 339 -51.16 -7.90 11.97
CA SER A 339 -49.92 -7.17 11.63
C SER A 339 -48.68 -8.09 11.62
N GLY A 340 -48.63 -9.10 12.51
CA GLY A 340 -47.56 -10.08 12.55
C GLY A 340 -47.51 -10.99 11.31
N GLN A 341 -48.66 -11.35 10.73
CA GLN A 341 -48.73 -12.12 9.48
C GLN A 341 -48.20 -11.30 8.30
N ILE A 342 -48.51 -10.02 8.26
CA ILE A 342 -47.99 -9.12 7.22
C ILE A 342 -46.47 -8.97 7.34
N ILE A 343 -45.94 -8.72 8.54
CA ILE A 343 -44.50 -8.63 8.77
C ILE A 343 -43.80 -9.94 8.35
N ARG A 344 -44.36 -11.07 8.69
CA ARG A 344 -43.84 -12.40 8.32
C ARG A 344 -43.82 -12.62 6.81
N LEU A 345 -44.83 -12.12 6.07
CA LEU A 345 -44.84 -12.18 4.61
C LEU A 345 -43.67 -11.40 4.01
N TYR A 346 -43.44 -10.17 4.47
CA TYR A 346 -42.35 -9.33 4.00
C TYR A 346 -40.99 -9.79 4.47
N PHE A 347 -40.92 -10.42 5.63
CA PHE A 347 -39.69 -11.10 6.09
C PHE A 347 -39.25 -12.22 5.16
N TYR A 348 -40.20 -13.08 4.74
CA TYR A 348 -39.91 -14.16 3.77
C TYR A 348 -39.55 -13.60 2.40
N GLN A 349 -40.18 -12.53 1.94
CA GLN A 349 -39.83 -11.85 0.72
C GLN A 349 -38.40 -11.30 0.81
N GLY A 350 -38.07 -10.61 1.90
CA GLY A 350 -36.71 -10.13 2.18
C GLY A 350 -35.70 -11.27 2.19
N LEU A 351 -36.01 -12.38 2.83
CA LEU A 351 -35.12 -13.56 2.91
C LEU A 351 -34.81 -14.14 1.52
N VAL A 352 -35.81 -14.30 0.66
CA VAL A 352 -35.59 -14.77 -0.72
C VAL A 352 -34.72 -13.81 -1.50
N LEU A 353 -34.99 -12.49 -1.42
CA LEU A 353 -34.22 -11.46 -2.13
C LEU A 353 -32.77 -11.38 -1.63
N THR A 354 -32.56 -11.46 -0.31
CA THR A 354 -31.20 -11.38 0.25
C THR A 354 -30.37 -12.62 -0.03
N LEU A 355 -30.95 -13.81 0.04
CA LEU A 355 -30.25 -15.05 -0.32
C LEU A 355 -29.91 -15.09 -1.82
N ALA A 356 -30.86 -14.74 -2.70
CA ALA A 356 -30.59 -14.60 -4.13
C ALA A 356 -29.53 -13.53 -4.41
N GLY A 357 -29.60 -12.41 -3.68
CA GLY A 357 -28.61 -11.35 -3.74
C GLY A 357 -27.22 -11.79 -3.30
N ALA A 358 -27.12 -12.64 -2.28
CA ALA A 358 -25.85 -13.18 -1.80
C ALA A 358 -25.22 -14.17 -2.79
N VAL A 359 -26.01 -15.03 -3.44
CA VAL A 359 -25.52 -15.99 -4.45
C VAL A 359 -24.87 -15.28 -5.63
N VAL A 360 -25.46 -14.18 -6.10
CA VAL A 360 -24.89 -13.38 -7.20
C VAL A 360 -23.83 -12.39 -6.67
N GLY A 361 -24.02 -11.87 -5.45
CA GLY A 361 -23.13 -10.90 -4.83
C GLY A 361 -21.75 -11.44 -4.47
N LEU A 362 -21.64 -12.74 -4.10
CA LEU A 362 -20.34 -13.37 -3.80
C LEU A 362 -19.37 -13.35 -5.01
N PRO A 363 -19.74 -13.88 -6.21
CA PRO A 363 -18.84 -13.83 -7.36
C PRO A 363 -18.59 -12.40 -7.85
N LEU A 364 -19.61 -11.52 -7.76
CA LEU A 364 -19.44 -10.12 -8.08
C LEU A 364 -18.49 -9.42 -7.09
N GLY A 365 -18.49 -9.82 -5.82
CA GLY A 365 -17.56 -9.35 -4.81
C GLY A 365 -16.11 -9.70 -5.13
N ALA A 366 -15.85 -10.90 -5.67
CA ALA A 366 -14.53 -11.29 -6.15
C ALA A 366 -14.09 -10.44 -7.36
N LEU A 367 -15.01 -10.15 -8.28
CA LEU A 367 -14.75 -9.23 -9.39
C LEU A 367 -14.44 -7.81 -8.87
N PHE A 368 -15.21 -7.31 -7.90
CA PHE A 368 -14.95 -6.01 -7.28
C PHE A 368 -13.58 -5.98 -6.59
N ALA A 369 -13.20 -7.06 -5.90
CA ALA A 369 -11.88 -7.15 -5.26
C ALA A 369 -10.73 -7.05 -6.27
N ARG A 370 -10.87 -7.67 -7.45
CA ARG A 370 -9.91 -7.52 -8.56
C ARG A 370 -9.87 -6.08 -9.08
N VAL A 371 -11.02 -5.46 -9.28
CA VAL A 371 -11.11 -4.06 -9.73
C VAL A 371 -10.50 -3.12 -8.70
N LEU A 372 -10.71 -3.37 -7.40
CA LEU A 372 -10.07 -2.61 -6.32
C LEU A 372 -8.54 -2.61 -6.46
N GLY A 373 -7.95 -3.78 -6.69
CA GLY A 373 -6.51 -3.93 -6.85
C GLY A 373 -5.94 -3.46 -8.20
N SER A 374 -6.83 -3.19 -9.17
CA SER A 374 -6.44 -2.68 -10.50
C SER A 374 -6.70 -1.17 -10.64
N THR A 375 -7.10 -0.49 -9.55
CA THR A 375 -7.41 0.94 -9.61
C THR A 375 -6.15 1.75 -9.36
N ARG A 376 -5.65 2.41 -10.41
CA ARG A 376 -4.49 3.30 -10.33
C ARG A 376 -4.87 4.67 -9.75
N ASN A 377 -5.99 5.23 -10.21
CA ASN A 377 -6.51 6.53 -9.77
C ASN A 377 -8.05 6.52 -9.83
N PHE A 378 -8.71 7.63 -9.45
CA PHE A 378 -10.17 7.73 -9.51
C PHE A 378 -10.70 7.51 -10.93
N LEU A 379 -11.50 6.44 -11.10
CA LEU A 379 -12.03 5.95 -12.39
C LEU A 379 -10.95 5.63 -13.44
N GLU A 380 -9.72 5.35 -13.02
CA GLU A 380 -8.64 4.83 -13.87
C GLU A 380 -8.25 3.43 -13.41
N PHE A 381 -8.21 2.48 -14.36
CA PHE A 381 -7.96 1.07 -14.08
C PHE A 381 -6.78 0.57 -14.89
N ASP A 382 -5.87 -0.13 -14.21
CA ASP A 382 -4.76 -0.85 -14.83
C ASP A 382 -4.87 -2.35 -14.45
N PHE A 383 -5.26 -3.17 -15.43
CA PHE A 383 -5.46 -4.60 -15.22
C PHE A 383 -4.20 -5.44 -15.45
N SER A 384 -3.06 -4.83 -15.75
CA SER A 384 -1.78 -5.53 -15.97
C SER A 384 -1.30 -6.27 -14.72
N GLN A 385 -1.63 -5.77 -13.54
CA GLN A 385 -1.25 -6.32 -12.23
C GLN A 385 -2.46 -6.78 -11.41
N SER A 386 -3.30 -7.65 -12.00
CA SER A 386 -4.49 -8.14 -11.29
C SER A 386 -4.14 -9.00 -10.08
N LEU A 387 -4.79 -8.73 -8.94
CA LEU A 387 -4.64 -9.51 -7.71
C LEU A 387 -5.23 -10.92 -7.83
N ASN A 388 -4.54 -11.90 -7.28
CA ASN A 388 -5.00 -13.27 -7.18
C ASN A 388 -5.96 -13.42 -5.99
N VAL A 389 -7.26 -13.36 -6.25
CA VAL A 389 -8.30 -13.31 -5.22
C VAL A 389 -8.79 -14.72 -4.89
N SER A 390 -8.68 -15.13 -3.62
CA SER A 390 -9.17 -16.40 -3.10
C SER A 390 -10.22 -16.21 -2.00
N TYR A 391 -11.23 -17.10 -1.95
CA TYR A 391 -12.24 -17.07 -0.90
C TYR A 391 -11.68 -17.58 0.41
N THR A 392 -11.86 -16.82 1.49
CA THR A 392 -11.45 -17.15 2.85
C THR A 392 -12.65 -17.34 3.76
N LYS A 393 -12.47 -17.93 4.93
CA LYS A 393 -13.55 -18.06 5.95
C LYS A 393 -14.15 -16.69 6.30
N GLU A 394 -13.32 -15.65 6.33
CA GLU A 394 -13.76 -14.28 6.61
C GLU A 394 -14.75 -13.77 5.55
N SER A 395 -14.51 -14.02 4.26
CA SER A 395 -15.41 -13.57 3.20
C SER A 395 -16.83 -14.08 3.37
N PHE A 396 -17.01 -15.31 3.88
CA PHE A 396 -18.32 -15.85 4.19
C PHE A 396 -18.97 -15.22 5.44
N ILE A 397 -18.17 -14.87 6.45
CA ILE A 397 -18.66 -14.13 7.63
C ILE A 397 -19.15 -12.75 7.20
N TYR A 398 -18.38 -12.04 6.37
CA TYR A 398 -18.80 -10.73 5.83
C TYR A 398 -20.05 -10.84 4.95
N ALA A 399 -20.19 -11.90 4.15
CA ALA A 399 -21.41 -12.17 3.41
C ALA A 399 -22.63 -12.35 4.33
N LEU A 400 -22.47 -13.04 5.46
CA LEU A 400 -23.52 -13.23 6.45
C LEU A 400 -23.92 -11.91 7.12
N VAL A 401 -22.94 -11.05 7.44
CA VAL A 401 -23.19 -9.68 7.94
C VAL A 401 -23.97 -8.87 6.89
N ALA A 402 -23.59 -8.94 5.62
CA ALA A 402 -24.29 -8.25 4.53
C ALA A 402 -25.76 -8.71 4.40
N ILE A 403 -26.02 -10.02 4.48
CA ILE A 403 -27.38 -10.59 4.52
C ILE A 403 -28.16 -10.00 5.70
N GLY A 404 -27.57 -9.94 6.88
CA GLY A 404 -28.19 -9.34 8.07
C GLY A 404 -28.60 -7.87 7.86
N VAL A 405 -27.67 -7.06 7.29
CA VAL A 405 -27.93 -5.64 6.98
C VAL A 405 -29.04 -5.49 5.94
N CYS A 406 -29.03 -6.29 4.87
CA CYS A 406 -30.10 -6.32 3.86
C CYS A 406 -31.45 -6.68 4.49
N MET A 407 -31.48 -7.73 5.31
CA MET A 407 -32.71 -8.17 5.99
C MET A 407 -33.29 -7.08 6.90
N ILE A 408 -32.45 -6.41 7.68
CA ILE A 408 -32.85 -5.30 8.54
C ILE A 408 -33.40 -4.14 7.67
N SER A 409 -32.68 -3.75 6.63
CA SER A 409 -33.07 -2.65 5.75
C SER A 409 -34.39 -2.88 5.02
N ILE A 410 -34.70 -4.12 4.67
CA ILE A 410 -35.96 -4.50 4.01
C ILE A 410 -37.10 -4.66 5.02
N THR A 411 -36.84 -5.27 6.18
CA THR A 411 -37.91 -5.66 7.11
C THR A 411 -38.33 -4.51 8.03
N VAL A 412 -37.44 -3.64 8.47
CA VAL A 412 -37.75 -2.56 9.41
C VAL A 412 -38.81 -1.59 8.89
N PRO A 413 -38.83 -1.13 7.62
CA PRO A 413 -39.89 -0.30 7.09
C PRO A 413 -41.25 -0.98 7.13
N SER A 414 -41.33 -2.31 7.01
CA SER A 414 -42.59 -3.07 7.07
C SER A 414 -43.30 -2.95 8.44
N LEU A 415 -42.53 -2.79 9.53
CA LEU A 415 -43.07 -2.62 10.88
C LEU A 415 -43.99 -1.38 11.00
N LYS A 416 -43.62 -0.29 10.33
CA LYS A 416 -44.42 0.93 10.32
C LYS A 416 -45.68 0.77 9.45
N HIS A 417 -45.53 0.18 8.28
CA HIS A 417 -46.62 0.04 7.30
C HIS A 417 -47.61 -1.07 7.65
N SER A 418 -47.19 -2.13 8.39
CA SER A 418 -48.11 -3.18 8.88
C SER A 418 -49.18 -2.67 9.85
N LYS A 419 -49.03 -1.51 10.44
CA LYS A 419 -50.01 -0.87 11.38
C LYS A 419 -51.06 0.00 10.70
N VAL A 420 -50.98 0.19 9.38
CA VAL A 420 -51.89 1.06 8.63
C VAL A 420 -53.27 0.45 8.58
N THR A 421 -54.33 1.25 8.84
CA THR A 421 -55.75 0.90 8.74
C THR A 421 -56.42 1.82 7.72
N ILE A 422 -57.61 1.41 7.19
CA ILE A 422 -58.40 2.18 6.21
C ILE A 422 -58.75 3.60 6.77
N VAL A 423 -59.04 3.69 8.06
CA VAL A 423 -59.38 4.93 8.74
C VAL A 423 -58.17 5.88 8.76
N ASN A 424 -56.98 5.35 9.10
CA ASN A 424 -55.75 6.14 9.10
C ASN A 424 -55.34 6.61 7.70
N LEU A 425 -55.68 5.86 6.64
CA LEU A 425 -55.40 6.23 5.26
C LEU A 425 -56.18 7.51 4.84
N LYS A 426 -57.43 7.60 5.19
CA LYS A 426 -58.26 8.80 4.89
C LYS A 426 -57.86 10.02 5.72
N GLN A 427 -57.45 9.86 6.98
CA GLN A 427 -57.02 10.97 7.85
C GLN A 427 -55.61 11.49 7.55
N SER A 428 -54.68 10.65 7.07
CA SER A 428 -53.28 11.05 6.79
C SER A 428 -53.15 12.03 5.64
N ASN A 429 -54.13 12.05 4.70
CA ASN A 429 -54.11 12.99 3.56
C ASN A 429 -54.48 14.43 3.94
N ALA A 430 -54.99 14.67 5.14
CA ALA A 430 -55.47 16.00 5.59
C ALA A 430 -54.44 16.80 6.39
N LEU A 431 -53.39 16.22 6.90
CA LEU A 431 -52.44 16.89 7.78
C LEU A 431 -50.98 16.89 7.22
N LYS A 432 -50.57 18.06 6.70
CA LYS A 432 -49.14 18.33 6.30
C LYS A 432 -48.26 18.45 7.55
N LYS A 433 -47.79 17.34 8.13
CA LYS A 433 -46.84 17.38 9.26
C LYS A 433 -45.42 17.62 8.74
N LYS A 434 -44.71 18.58 9.35
CA LYS A 434 -43.26 18.74 9.15
C LYS A 434 -42.54 17.42 9.42
N SER A 435 -41.47 17.10 8.65
CA SER A 435 -40.66 15.92 8.84
C SER A 435 -40.02 15.89 10.24
N TRP A 436 -39.85 14.72 10.83
CA TRP A 436 -39.31 14.61 12.20
C TRP A 436 -37.91 15.18 12.32
N TRP A 437 -37.07 15.00 11.26
CA TRP A 437 -35.71 15.54 11.23
C TRP A 437 -35.64 17.08 11.14
N GLU A 438 -36.62 17.70 10.44
CA GLU A 438 -36.76 19.16 10.41
C GLU A 438 -37.16 19.74 11.78
N LYS A 439 -37.97 19.00 12.57
CA LYS A 439 -38.40 19.40 13.91
C LYS A 439 -37.28 19.31 14.95
N LEU A 440 -36.44 18.26 14.83
CA LEU A 440 -35.32 17.96 15.74
C LEU A 440 -34.03 18.66 15.34
N PHE A 441 -34.04 19.45 14.26
CA PHE A 441 -32.83 20.13 13.74
C PHE A 441 -31.62 19.19 13.58
N ILE A 442 -31.88 17.96 13.12
CA ILE A 442 -30.84 16.93 12.96
C ILE A 442 -29.76 17.36 11.96
N ASP A 443 -30.16 18.12 10.92
CA ASP A 443 -29.25 18.74 9.96
C ASP A 443 -28.20 19.63 10.62
N ILE A 444 -28.62 20.50 11.54
CA ILE A 444 -27.72 21.39 12.28
C ILE A 444 -26.86 20.61 13.29
N LEU A 445 -27.45 19.60 13.95
CA LEU A 445 -26.71 18.75 14.88
C LEU A 445 -25.61 17.96 14.17
N LEU A 446 -25.88 17.37 13.01
CA LEU A 446 -24.89 16.63 12.22
C LEU A 446 -23.75 17.54 11.74
N LEU A 447 -24.10 18.77 11.26
CA LEU A 447 -23.12 19.79 10.92
C LEU A 447 -22.26 20.18 12.13
N GLY A 448 -22.90 20.38 13.30
CA GLY A 448 -22.17 20.71 14.53
C GLY A 448 -21.21 19.65 14.97
N VAL A 449 -21.62 18.36 14.96
CA VAL A 449 -20.74 17.22 15.27
C VAL A 449 -19.59 17.11 14.29
N SER A 450 -19.86 17.27 12.99
CA SER A 450 -18.83 17.23 11.95
C SER A 450 -17.79 18.36 12.09
N LEU A 451 -18.26 19.59 12.33
CA LEU A 451 -17.37 20.73 12.54
C LEU A 451 -16.59 20.64 13.87
N TYR A 452 -17.18 20.02 14.89
CA TYR A 452 -16.44 19.69 16.11
C TYR A 452 -15.34 18.67 15.86
N GLY A 453 -15.60 17.61 15.06
CA GLY A 453 -14.57 16.67 14.61
C GLY A 453 -13.41 17.36 13.88
N PHE A 454 -13.74 18.29 12.97
CA PHE A 454 -12.75 19.13 12.28
C PHE A 454 -11.93 20.00 13.24
N TYR A 455 -12.57 20.63 14.21
CA TYR A 455 -11.89 21.45 15.23
C TYR A 455 -10.97 20.60 16.12
N SER A 456 -11.48 19.46 16.60
CA SER A 456 -10.70 18.51 17.43
C SER A 456 -9.45 18.01 16.71
N PHE A 457 -9.59 17.71 15.42
CA PHE A 457 -8.47 17.33 14.57
C PHE A 457 -7.40 18.44 14.52
N ASN A 458 -7.76 19.64 14.13
CA ASN A 458 -6.81 20.75 14.00
C ASN A 458 -6.08 21.06 15.32
N LYS A 459 -6.73 20.84 16.45
CA LYS A 459 -6.12 21.04 17.76
C LYS A 459 -5.10 19.95 18.09
N ASN A 460 -5.35 18.69 17.72
CA ASN A 460 -4.53 17.53 18.07
C ASN A 460 -3.59 17.09 16.93
N MET A 461 -3.41 17.91 15.91
CA MET A 461 -2.71 17.57 14.66
C MET A 461 -1.27 17.06 14.89
N LYS A 462 -0.56 17.59 15.88
CA LYS A 462 0.83 17.18 16.19
C LYS A 462 0.93 15.79 16.82
N ASP A 463 -0.06 15.41 17.62
CA ASP A 463 -0.07 14.12 18.33
C ASP A 463 -0.59 12.99 17.41
N LEU A 464 -1.31 13.35 16.36
CA LEU A 464 -2.00 12.40 15.48
C LEU A 464 -1.03 11.62 14.59
N SER A 465 0.03 12.25 14.11
CA SER A 465 1.05 11.59 13.29
C SER A 465 1.74 10.45 14.06
N GLY A 466 2.02 10.67 15.33
CA GLY A 466 2.56 9.64 16.21
C GLY A 466 1.59 8.48 16.43
N THR A 467 0.32 8.76 16.67
CA THR A 467 -0.73 7.75 16.88
C THR A 467 -0.99 6.90 15.64
N VAL A 468 -0.92 7.52 14.44
CA VAL A 468 -1.05 6.79 13.15
C VAL A 468 0.11 5.82 12.96
N MET A 469 1.33 6.23 13.29
CA MET A 469 2.53 5.41 13.10
C MET A 469 2.63 4.27 14.13
N SER A 470 2.18 4.50 15.37
CA SER A 470 2.14 3.44 16.39
C SER A 470 1.08 2.36 16.14
N GLY A 471 0.23 2.53 15.10
CA GLY A 471 -0.86 1.58 14.81
C GLY A 471 -2.01 1.65 15.79
N GLU A 472 -2.03 2.65 16.69
CA GLU A 472 -3.15 2.87 17.58
C GLU A 472 -4.40 3.31 16.80
N SER A 473 -5.57 2.88 17.26
CA SER A 473 -6.83 3.20 16.61
C SER A 473 -7.11 4.71 16.69
N LEU A 474 -7.12 5.35 15.53
CA LEU A 474 -7.55 6.75 15.41
C LEU A 474 -9.00 6.91 15.84
N ASP A 475 -9.34 8.08 16.38
CA ASP A 475 -10.71 8.42 16.75
C ASP A 475 -11.66 8.25 15.53
N PRO A 476 -12.61 7.29 15.58
CA PRO A 476 -13.56 7.07 14.47
C PRO A 476 -14.32 8.32 14.03
N LEU A 477 -14.49 9.29 14.93
CA LEU A 477 -15.16 10.55 14.62
C LEU A 477 -14.44 11.34 13.54
N LEU A 478 -13.10 11.26 13.47
CA LEU A 478 -12.31 11.97 12.47
C LEU A 478 -12.70 11.57 11.05
N TYR A 479 -12.86 10.28 10.82
CA TYR A 479 -13.15 9.73 9.50
C TYR A 479 -14.61 9.83 9.11
N ILE A 480 -15.51 9.70 10.08
CA ILE A 480 -16.94 9.81 9.84
C ILE A 480 -17.35 11.28 9.67
N SER A 481 -16.56 12.24 10.15
CA SER A 481 -16.87 13.67 10.10
C SER A 481 -17.16 14.19 8.70
N SER A 482 -16.40 13.76 7.68
CA SER A 482 -16.64 14.15 6.28
C SER A 482 -18.00 13.68 5.78
N SER A 483 -18.39 12.45 6.10
CA SER A 483 -19.68 11.88 5.73
C SER A 483 -20.84 12.53 6.48
N LEU A 484 -20.66 12.79 7.78
CA LEU A 484 -21.64 13.53 8.59
C LEU A 484 -21.84 14.95 8.05
N PHE A 485 -20.76 15.60 7.58
CA PHE A 485 -20.86 16.91 6.94
C PHE A 485 -21.67 16.85 5.65
N ILE A 486 -21.41 15.87 4.77
CA ILE A 486 -22.15 15.70 3.51
C ILE A 486 -23.64 15.48 3.79
N VAL A 487 -23.99 14.58 4.71
CA VAL A 487 -25.38 14.30 5.09
C VAL A 487 -26.03 15.54 5.71
N GLY A 488 -25.38 16.17 6.69
CA GLY A 488 -25.88 17.36 7.38
C GLY A 488 -26.10 18.55 6.45
N ALA A 489 -25.10 18.82 5.57
CA ALA A 489 -25.18 19.88 4.57
C ALA A 489 -26.24 19.60 3.51
N GLY A 490 -26.38 18.35 3.07
CA GLY A 490 -27.45 17.93 2.16
C GLY A 490 -28.83 18.12 2.76
N MET A 491 -29.06 17.70 4.01
CA MET A 491 -30.31 17.91 4.72
C MET A 491 -30.58 19.40 4.94
N PHE A 492 -29.57 20.19 5.29
CA PHE A 492 -29.68 21.64 5.43
C PHE A 492 -30.07 22.32 4.12
N PHE A 493 -29.45 21.89 3.01
CA PHE A 493 -29.84 22.38 1.67
C PHE A 493 -31.28 22.06 1.35
N LEU A 494 -31.80 20.86 1.68
CA LEU A 494 -33.21 20.51 1.47
C LEU A 494 -34.17 21.39 2.27
N ARG A 495 -33.76 21.92 3.41
CA ARG A 495 -34.54 22.93 4.18
C ARG A 495 -34.61 24.24 3.43
N ILE A 496 -33.55 24.65 2.74
CA ILE A 496 -33.48 25.93 2.00
C ILE A 496 -34.13 25.82 0.61
N GLN A 497 -34.08 24.66 -0.03
CA GLN A 497 -34.50 24.41 -1.40
C GLN A 497 -35.93 24.96 -1.73
N PRO A 498 -36.99 24.77 -0.92
CA PRO A 498 -38.31 25.33 -1.21
C PRO A 498 -38.31 26.87 -1.26
N HIS A 499 -37.47 27.49 -0.45
CA HIS A 499 -37.31 28.96 -0.44
C HIS A 499 -36.57 29.44 -1.70
N LEU A 500 -35.55 28.71 -2.16
CA LEU A 500 -34.86 28.99 -3.41
C LEU A 500 -35.79 28.85 -4.62
N VAL A 501 -36.57 27.77 -4.68
CA VAL A 501 -37.55 27.56 -5.77
C VAL A 501 -38.61 28.65 -5.75
N SER A 502 -39.06 29.06 -4.57
CA SER A 502 -40.01 30.16 -4.42
C SER A 502 -39.42 31.50 -4.88
N LEU A 503 -38.15 31.74 -4.61
CA LEU A 503 -37.43 32.95 -5.06
C LEU A 503 -37.33 32.98 -6.60
N VAL A 504 -36.89 31.88 -7.23
CA VAL A 504 -36.81 31.74 -8.69
C VAL A 504 -38.19 31.95 -9.34
N TYR A 505 -39.24 31.35 -8.74
CA TYR A 505 -40.60 31.56 -9.20
C TYR A 505 -40.98 33.01 -9.17
N LYS A 506 -40.72 33.75 -8.05
CA LYS A 506 -41.08 35.16 -7.88
C LYS A 506 -40.35 36.06 -8.89
N ILE A 507 -39.07 35.80 -9.18
CA ILE A 507 -38.29 36.61 -10.12
C ILE A 507 -38.85 36.46 -11.54
N GLY A 508 -39.13 35.24 -11.98
CA GLY A 508 -39.60 34.96 -13.34
C GLY A 508 -41.10 34.92 -13.52
N LYS A 509 -41.91 35.34 -12.52
CA LYS A 509 -43.38 35.21 -12.52
C LYS A 509 -44.08 35.71 -13.77
N LYS A 510 -43.51 36.73 -14.44
CA LYS A 510 -44.06 37.31 -15.66
C LYS A 510 -43.73 36.51 -16.92
N TRP A 511 -42.77 35.63 -16.86
CA TRP A 511 -42.22 34.89 -18.03
C TRP A 511 -42.62 33.42 -18.03
N TRP A 512 -43.13 32.89 -16.91
CA TRP A 512 -43.46 31.47 -16.76
C TRP A 512 -44.78 31.15 -17.48
N GLY A 513 -44.74 30.19 -18.41
CA GLY A 513 -45.94 29.65 -19.04
C GLY A 513 -46.76 28.78 -18.08
N PRO A 514 -48.00 28.38 -18.48
CA PRO A 514 -48.90 27.60 -17.60
C PRO A 514 -48.30 26.31 -17.06
N ALA A 515 -47.58 25.54 -17.91
CA ALA A 515 -46.95 24.29 -17.51
C ALA A 515 -45.85 24.52 -16.46
N SER A 516 -45.03 25.59 -16.62
CA SER A 516 -44.00 25.95 -15.66
C SER A 516 -44.61 26.45 -14.32
N HIS A 517 -45.69 27.19 -14.38
CA HIS A 517 -46.39 27.64 -13.17
C HIS A 517 -46.89 26.46 -12.32
N VAL A 518 -47.55 25.46 -12.95
CA VAL A 518 -47.99 24.23 -12.26
C VAL A 518 -46.80 23.49 -11.66
N SER A 519 -45.71 23.35 -12.40
CA SER A 519 -44.48 22.69 -11.92
C SER A 519 -43.87 23.37 -10.70
N PHE A 520 -43.77 24.72 -10.69
CA PHE A 520 -43.28 25.48 -9.53
C PHE A 520 -44.18 25.30 -8.31
N MET A 521 -45.50 25.39 -8.50
CA MET A 521 -46.43 25.20 -7.40
C MET A 521 -46.42 23.80 -6.82
N GLU A 522 -46.25 22.78 -7.68
CA GLU A 522 -46.08 21.40 -7.24
C GLU A 522 -44.80 21.23 -6.42
N ASN A 523 -43.64 21.73 -6.89
CA ASN A 523 -42.41 21.70 -6.15
C ASN A 523 -42.44 22.44 -4.80
N ILE A 524 -43.09 23.60 -4.74
CA ILE A 524 -43.22 24.39 -3.49
C ILE A 524 -44.16 23.72 -2.49
N LYS A 525 -45.29 23.17 -2.97
CA LYS A 525 -46.34 22.60 -2.11
C LYS A 525 -46.11 21.13 -1.77
N ASN A 526 -45.66 20.31 -2.74
CA ASN A 526 -45.53 18.86 -2.62
C ASN A 526 -44.07 18.36 -2.71
N GLY A 527 -43.10 19.26 -2.82
CA GLY A 527 -41.67 18.93 -2.96
C GLY A 527 -41.09 18.04 -1.85
N ARG A 528 -41.78 17.92 -0.72
CA ARG A 528 -41.37 17.03 0.39
C ARG A 528 -41.32 15.56 0.00
N LYS A 529 -42.13 15.11 -0.95
CA LYS A 529 -42.03 13.72 -1.46
C LYS A 529 -40.71 13.45 -2.21
N GLN A 530 -40.13 14.52 -2.76
CA GLN A 530 -38.88 14.47 -3.53
C GLN A 530 -37.61 14.60 -2.66
N GLN A 531 -37.77 15.11 -1.42
CA GLN A 531 -36.60 15.41 -0.56
C GLN A 531 -35.65 14.24 -0.36
N LEU A 532 -36.17 13.04 -0.23
CA LEU A 532 -35.38 11.86 0.04
C LEU A 532 -34.48 11.50 -1.16
N ILE A 533 -35.04 11.51 -2.38
CA ILE A 533 -34.24 11.22 -3.59
C ILE A 533 -33.29 12.38 -3.92
N MET A 534 -33.65 13.60 -3.66
CA MET A 534 -32.76 14.75 -3.78
C MET A 534 -31.58 14.61 -2.82
N LEU A 535 -31.82 14.17 -1.58
CA LEU A 535 -30.76 13.93 -0.61
C LEU A 535 -29.77 12.87 -1.12
N PHE A 536 -30.30 11.76 -1.66
CA PHE A 536 -29.44 10.73 -2.25
C PHE A 536 -28.59 11.25 -3.41
N LEU A 537 -29.19 12.04 -4.28
CA LEU A 537 -28.47 12.64 -5.40
C LEU A 537 -27.37 13.60 -4.92
N ILE A 538 -27.68 14.46 -3.95
CA ILE A 538 -26.70 15.36 -3.32
C ILE A 538 -25.58 14.56 -2.68
N MET A 539 -25.90 13.53 -1.88
CA MET A 539 -24.91 12.70 -1.19
C MET A 539 -24.00 11.96 -2.19
N THR A 540 -24.58 11.34 -3.22
CA THR A 540 -23.81 10.61 -4.24
C THR A 540 -22.82 11.52 -4.96
N ILE A 541 -23.26 12.71 -5.36
CA ILE A 541 -22.42 13.67 -6.10
C ILE A 541 -21.36 14.29 -5.18
N SER A 542 -21.75 14.67 -3.97
CA SER A 542 -20.81 15.22 -2.98
C SER A 542 -19.74 14.21 -2.60
N LEU A 543 -20.14 12.94 -2.40
CA LEU A 543 -19.23 11.86 -2.08
C LEU A 543 -18.29 11.56 -3.26
N GLY A 544 -18.82 11.52 -4.50
CA GLY A 544 -18.02 11.35 -5.69
C GLY A 544 -16.97 12.45 -5.89
N MET A 545 -17.37 13.71 -5.66
CA MET A 545 -16.45 14.84 -5.72
C MET A 545 -15.36 14.76 -4.65
N TYR A 546 -15.74 14.42 -3.43
CA TYR A 546 -14.82 14.22 -2.32
C TYR A 546 -13.86 13.07 -2.60
N HIS A 547 -14.37 11.91 -3.06
CA HIS A 547 -13.56 10.75 -3.41
C HIS A 547 -12.56 11.04 -4.54
N ALA A 548 -12.99 11.71 -5.60
CA ALA A 548 -12.11 12.12 -6.69
C ALA A 548 -10.96 13.00 -6.21
N THR A 549 -11.28 13.98 -5.35
CA THR A 549 -10.26 14.89 -4.80
C THR A 549 -9.31 14.15 -3.84
N VAL A 550 -9.82 13.26 -2.98
CA VAL A 550 -9.00 12.46 -2.06
C VAL A 550 -8.04 11.57 -2.83
N ALA A 551 -8.55 10.79 -3.78
CA ALA A 551 -7.75 9.85 -4.57
C ALA A 551 -6.61 10.55 -5.31
N ARG A 552 -6.91 11.66 -5.98
CA ARG A 552 -5.89 12.46 -6.69
C ARG A 552 -4.88 13.06 -5.73
N THR A 553 -5.34 13.65 -4.64
CA THR A 553 -4.47 14.30 -3.66
C THR A 553 -3.48 13.32 -3.05
N ILE A 554 -3.93 12.12 -2.66
CA ILE A 554 -3.04 11.12 -2.04
C ILE A 554 -2.00 10.62 -3.05
N LEU A 555 -2.44 10.26 -4.27
CA LEU A 555 -1.53 9.73 -5.29
C LEU A 555 -0.50 10.76 -5.74
N ASP A 556 -0.95 11.95 -6.12
CA ASP A 556 -0.04 12.97 -6.67
C ASP A 556 0.95 13.48 -5.61
N ASN A 557 0.54 13.59 -4.33
CA ASN A 557 1.50 13.91 -3.26
C ASN A 557 2.49 12.76 -3.00
N ALA A 558 2.07 11.49 -3.12
CA ALA A 558 2.99 10.36 -2.98
C ALA A 558 4.02 10.34 -4.13
N VAL A 559 3.56 10.53 -5.36
CA VAL A 559 4.43 10.61 -6.55
C VAL A 559 5.38 11.79 -6.44
N GLU A 560 4.89 13.00 -6.12
CA GLU A 560 5.72 14.20 -5.97
C GLU A 560 6.77 14.06 -4.86
N ASN A 561 6.40 13.37 -3.77
CA ASN A 561 7.35 13.09 -2.68
C ASN A 561 8.45 12.12 -3.12
N THR A 562 8.12 11.07 -3.89
CA THR A 562 9.10 10.12 -4.45
C THR A 562 10.03 10.84 -5.43
N GLU A 563 9.48 11.59 -6.40
CA GLU A 563 10.27 12.38 -7.36
C GLU A 563 11.21 13.39 -6.68
N TYR A 564 10.76 13.98 -5.59
CA TYR A 564 11.56 14.92 -4.81
C TYR A 564 12.71 14.24 -4.05
N LEU A 565 12.45 13.06 -3.45
CA LEU A 565 13.47 12.32 -2.70
C LEU A 565 14.53 11.71 -3.62
N ASP A 566 14.13 11.18 -4.76
CA ASP A 566 15.04 10.61 -5.75
C ASP A 566 15.84 11.69 -6.48
N ALA A 567 15.25 12.86 -6.65
CA ALA A 567 15.85 14.07 -7.22
C ALA A 567 16.35 13.95 -8.68
N THR A 568 16.79 12.76 -9.12
CA THR A 568 17.26 12.47 -10.49
C THR A 568 16.75 11.09 -10.96
N ASP A 569 16.98 10.72 -12.21
CA ASP A 569 16.44 9.45 -12.77
C ASP A 569 17.17 8.21 -12.25
N VAL A 570 18.52 8.26 -12.18
CA VAL A 570 19.35 7.15 -11.70
C VAL A 570 20.49 7.69 -10.84
N ILE A 571 20.76 7.02 -9.71
CA ILE A 571 21.89 7.31 -8.84
C ILE A 571 22.78 6.07 -8.77
N ILE A 572 24.04 6.22 -9.12
CA ILE A 572 25.06 5.17 -9.05
C ILE A 572 26.13 5.55 -8.04
N LYS A 573 26.49 4.59 -7.16
CA LYS A 573 27.66 4.68 -6.30
C LYS A 573 28.53 3.47 -6.49
N GLU A 574 29.74 3.66 -6.98
CA GLU A 574 30.69 2.58 -7.17
C GLU A 574 31.38 2.17 -5.86
N VAL A 575 31.83 0.90 -5.81
CA VAL A 575 32.70 0.43 -4.75
C VAL A 575 34.11 0.94 -5.02
N TRP A 576 34.61 1.78 -4.13
CA TRP A 576 35.99 2.28 -4.23
C TRP A 576 36.93 1.38 -3.46
N THR A 577 38.11 1.08 -4.03
CA THR A 577 39.12 0.30 -3.39
C THR A 577 39.84 1.13 -2.33
N GLU A 578 39.88 0.62 -1.11
CA GLU A 578 40.63 1.26 0.00
C GLU A 578 42.14 1.08 -0.17
N ILE A 579 42.89 2.15 0.03
CA ILE A 579 44.36 2.08 0.01
C ILE A 579 44.83 1.62 1.39
N THR A 580 45.54 0.49 1.42
CA THR A 580 46.13 -0.04 2.64
C THR A 580 47.63 0.18 2.65
N ASP A 581 48.21 0.36 3.85
CA ASP A 581 49.66 0.36 4.03
C ASP A 581 50.28 -1.02 3.89
N ARG A 582 51.59 -1.11 4.00
CA ARG A 582 52.35 -2.40 3.92
C ARG A 582 51.97 -3.42 5.02
N TYR A 583 51.24 -2.99 6.04
CA TYR A 583 50.76 -3.83 7.14
C TYR A 583 49.29 -4.21 7.01
N GLY A 584 48.64 -3.80 5.90
CA GLY A 584 47.23 -4.06 5.65
C GLY A 584 46.29 -3.08 6.39
N SER A 585 46.84 -2.03 7.03
CA SER A 585 46.00 -1.02 7.70
C SER A 585 45.53 0.04 6.69
N TYR A 586 44.27 0.44 6.81
CA TYR A 586 43.68 1.46 5.95
C TYR A 586 44.37 2.83 6.12
N THR A 587 44.79 3.45 5.01
CA THR A 587 45.50 4.73 5.02
C THR A 587 44.62 5.96 5.16
N GLY A 588 43.33 5.79 4.97
CA GLY A 588 42.33 6.88 4.96
C GLY A 588 41.95 7.36 3.54
N ASP A 589 42.60 6.84 2.51
CA ASP A 589 42.37 7.24 1.12
C ASP A 589 41.85 6.07 0.27
N TYR A 590 41.30 6.40 -0.90
CA TYR A 590 40.74 5.47 -1.87
C TYR A 590 41.40 5.61 -3.24
N ILE A 591 41.35 4.55 -4.04
CA ILE A 591 41.62 4.62 -5.47
C ILE A 591 40.35 5.16 -6.13
N VAL A 592 40.45 6.34 -6.77
CA VAL A 592 39.31 6.98 -7.44
C VAL A 592 39.02 6.28 -8.76
N PRO A 593 37.81 5.77 -8.99
CA PRO A 593 37.41 5.21 -10.28
C PRO A 593 37.49 6.25 -11.41
N ASP A 594 37.76 5.79 -12.62
CA ASP A 594 37.77 6.68 -13.78
C ASP A 594 36.36 7.24 -14.07
N TYR A 595 36.21 8.55 -13.88
CA TYR A 595 34.93 9.24 -14.14
C TYR A 595 34.67 9.45 -15.63
N SER A 596 35.72 9.44 -16.48
CA SER A 596 35.56 9.69 -17.92
C SER A 596 34.76 8.61 -18.64
N LYS A 597 34.63 7.43 -18.06
CA LYS A 597 33.82 6.33 -18.61
C LYS A 597 32.33 6.70 -18.78
N TYR A 598 31.82 7.58 -17.93
CA TYR A 598 30.42 8.07 -18.05
C TYR A 598 30.14 8.85 -19.34
N ASN A 599 31.17 9.37 -20.01
CA ASN A 599 31.04 9.93 -21.35
C ASN A 599 30.56 8.91 -22.40
N THR A 600 30.72 7.60 -22.14
CA THR A 600 30.26 6.52 -23.04
C THR A 600 28.82 6.10 -22.77
N LEU A 601 28.17 6.64 -21.74
CA LEU A 601 26.78 6.35 -21.38
C LEU A 601 25.84 7.14 -22.27
N THR A 602 25.43 6.57 -23.39
CA THR A 602 24.54 7.21 -24.38
C THR A 602 23.11 7.46 -23.89
N ALA A 603 22.67 6.70 -22.87
CA ALA A 603 21.36 6.88 -22.24
C ALA A 603 21.29 8.15 -21.39
N ALA A 604 22.42 8.68 -20.93
CA ALA A 604 22.45 9.88 -20.10
C ALA A 604 22.33 11.15 -20.96
N LYS A 605 21.39 12.01 -20.59
CA LYS A 605 21.30 13.40 -21.07
C LYS A 605 22.31 14.28 -20.36
N ARG A 606 22.41 14.08 -19.05
CA ARG A 606 23.36 14.78 -18.17
C ARG A 606 23.77 13.86 -17.03
N TYR A 607 24.92 14.07 -16.46
CA TYR A 607 25.34 13.43 -15.24
C TYR A 607 26.27 14.34 -14.44
N THR A 608 26.23 14.21 -13.10
CA THR A 608 27.07 15.01 -12.21
C THR A 608 27.55 14.20 -11.02
N ARG A 609 28.68 14.58 -10.45
CA ARG A 609 29.20 14.02 -9.22
C ARG A 609 28.55 14.72 -8.03
N VAL A 610 28.03 13.94 -7.10
CA VAL A 610 27.49 14.43 -5.83
C VAL A 610 28.19 13.69 -4.69
N LEU A 611 28.87 14.42 -3.84
CA LEU A 611 29.38 13.88 -2.60
C LEU A 611 28.21 13.82 -1.62
N ASN A 612 27.86 12.62 -1.16
CA ASN A 612 26.76 12.41 -0.22
C ASN A 612 27.26 11.62 0.98
N ASP A 613 27.39 12.29 2.11
CA ASP A 613 27.79 11.71 3.40
C ASP A 613 26.69 11.90 4.44
N VAL A 614 25.97 10.82 4.74
CA VAL A 614 24.90 10.79 5.75
C VAL A 614 25.41 10.69 7.19
N GLY A 615 26.71 10.47 7.38
CA GLY A 615 27.38 10.36 8.69
C GLY A 615 28.08 11.61 9.16
N GLY A 616 27.86 12.74 8.48
CA GLY A 616 28.48 14.01 8.83
C GLY A 616 28.10 14.51 10.24
N ARG A 617 28.96 15.37 10.80
CA ARG A 617 28.79 15.87 12.16
C ARG A 617 29.15 17.37 12.25
N VAL A 618 28.37 18.09 13.06
CA VAL A 618 28.68 19.45 13.48
C VAL A 618 28.86 19.45 15.00
N GLY A 619 30.03 19.89 15.45
CA GLY A 619 30.26 20.06 16.88
C GLY A 619 29.61 21.36 17.40
N SER A 620 28.70 21.25 18.35
CA SER A 620 28.18 22.37 19.12
C SER A 620 28.83 22.35 20.51
N LYS A 621 28.81 23.48 21.23
CA LYS A 621 29.46 23.63 22.56
C LYS A 621 29.01 22.60 23.59
N ASN A 622 27.82 21.97 23.38
CA ASN A 622 27.23 21.01 24.33
C ASN A 622 26.80 19.68 23.70
N ASP A 623 26.66 19.59 22.35
CA ASP A 623 26.17 18.39 21.70
C ASP A 623 26.74 18.24 20.28
N THR A 624 26.86 16.99 19.82
CA THR A 624 27.19 16.68 18.42
C THR A 624 25.91 16.51 17.63
N VAL A 625 25.73 17.32 16.59
CA VAL A 625 24.61 17.23 15.66
C VAL A 625 25.04 16.38 14.46
N TYR A 626 24.29 15.29 14.21
CA TYR A 626 24.47 14.48 13.01
C TYR A 626 23.76 15.18 11.83
N THR A 627 24.45 15.26 10.71
CA THR A 627 23.97 15.97 9.52
C THR A 627 24.32 15.21 8.26
N GLN A 628 23.46 15.27 7.27
CA GLN A 628 23.83 14.89 5.91
C GLN A 628 24.66 16.02 5.29
N ILE A 629 25.68 15.67 4.52
CA ILE A 629 26.51 16.65 3.81
C ILE A 629 26.45 16.32 2.33
N LEU A 630 26.00 17.30 1.53
CA LEU A 630 26.02 17.22 0.08
C LEU A 630 27.08 18.18 -0.48
N GLY A 631 28.03 17.63 -1.21
CA GLY A 631 28.97 18.41 -2.03
C GLY A 631 28.49 18.38 -3.48
N ILE A 632 28.15 19.53 -4.06
CA ILE A 632 27.55 19.63 -5.39
C ILE A 632 28.35 20.58 -6.30
N ASN A 633 28.33 20.31 -7.62
CA ASN A 633 28.61 21.28 -8.64
C ASN A 633 27.31 22.05 -8.92
N THR A 634 27.26 23.32 -8.51
CA THR A 634 26.03 24.11 -8.50
C THR A 634 25.36 24.23 -9.88
N LYS A 635 26.18 24.34 -10.96
CA LYS A 635 25.65 24.42 -12.32
C LYS A 635 25.06 23.08 -12.77
N GLU A 636 25.87 22.03 -12.76
CA GLU A 636 25.45 20.69 -13.23
C GLU A 636 24.29 20.15 -12.41
N PHE A 637 24.34 20.33 -11.10
CA PHE A 637 23.30 19.92 -10.18
C PHE A 637 21.99 20.66 -10.42
N GLY A 638 22.04 22.00 -10.62
CA GLY A 638 20.86 22.81 -10.88
C GLY A 638 20.23 22.55 -12.24
N GLU A 639 20.99 22.05 -13.22
CA GLU A 639 20.46 21.66 -14.53
C GLU A 639 19.69 20.32 -14.49
N GLN A 640 19.99 19.45 -13.52
CA GLN A 640 19.35 18.13 -13.38
C GLN A 640 18.25 18.08 -12.34
N THR A 641 18.31 18.94 -11.34
CA THR A 641 17.39 18.89 -10.19
C THR A 641 16.54 20.14 -10.11
N MET A 642 15.33 19.99 -9.58
CA MET A 642 14.42 21.12 -9.37
C MET A 642 13.55 20.90 -8.14
N VAL A 643 13.30 21.97 -7.40
CA VAL A 643 12.29 21.99 -6.34
C VAL A 643 11.20 22.98 -6.71
N SER A 644 9.96 22.58 -6.56
CA SER A 644 8.80 23.44 -6.87
C SER A 644 8.89 24.75 -6.07
N ARG A 645 8.63 25.86 -6.74
CA ARG A 645 8.64 27.21 -6.13
C ARG A 645 7.69 27.35 -4.94
N GLU A 646 6.64 26.55 -4.93
CA GLU A 646 5.64 26.59 -3.85
C GLU A 646 6.21 26.19 -2.49
N PHE A 647 7.29 25.40 -2.47
CA PHE A 647 7.97 24.95 -1.25
C PHE A 647 9.13 25.84 -0.83
N LEU A 648 9.52 26.81 -1.67
CA LEU A 648 10.71 27.65 -1.46
C LEU A 648 10.35 29.11 -1.21
N LYS A 649 11.10 29.76 -0.33
CA LYS A 649 10.95 31.20 -0.05
C LYS A 649 11.46 32.10 -1.19
N LYS A 650 12.48 31.63 -1.94
CA LYS A 650 13.03 32.25 -3.13
C LYS A 650 13.20 31.24 -4.24
N HIS A 651 13.50 31.67 -5.45
CA HIS A 651 13.68 30.74 -6.58
C HIS A 651 14.83 29.77 -6.31
N TYR A 652 14.68 28.52 -6.74
CA TYR A 652 15.68 27.46 -6.49
C TYR A 652 17.10 27.87 -6.93
N TYR A 653 17.22 28.45 -8.12
CA TYR A 653 18.53 28.92 -8.65
C TYR A 653 19.15 30.06 -7.85
N GLU A 654 18.39 30.83 -7.08
CA GLU A 654 18.98 31.87 -6.22
C GLU A 654 19.79 31.23 -5.10
N TYR A 655 19.36 30.11 -4.54
CA TYR A 655 20.15 29.37 -3.56
C TYR A 655 21.45 28.82 -4.16
N LEU A 656 21.37 28.23 -5.37
CA LEU A 656 22.54 27.71 -6.05
C LEU A 656 23.55 28.83 -6.46
N ASN A 657 23.05 30.01 -6.86
CA ASN A 657 23.88 31.16 -7.19
C ASN A 657 24.56 31.70 -5.96
N ASP A 658 23.87 31.84 -4.82
CA ASP A 658 24.49 32.26 -3.55
C ASP A 658 25.64 31.32 -3.16
N LEU A 659 25.46 30.00 -3.38
CA LEU A 659 26.48 28.97 -3.12
C LEU A 659 27.65 29.07 -4.12
N ALA A 660 27.37 29.35 -5.38
CA ALA A 660 28.40 29.41 -6.44
C ALA A 660 29.37 30.59 -6.31
N VAL A 661 28.91 31.69 -5.72
CA VAL A 661 29.72 32.93 -5.58
C VAL A 661 30.82 32.80 -4.50
N VAL A 662 30.59 31.97 -3.49
CA VAL A 662 31.49 31.83 -2.33
C VAL A 662 32.11 30.42 -2.36
N GLU A 663 33.43 30.33 -2.52
CA GLU A 663 34.14 29.05 -2.68
C GLU A 663 33.90 28.10 -1.49
N ASP A 664 34.03 28.61 -0.25
CA ASP A 664 33.76 27.91 1.01
C ASP A 664 32.30 28.06 1.47
N GLY A 665 31.42 28.54 0.57
CA GLY A 665 30.01 28.75 0.87
C GLY A 665 29.30 27.45 1.26
N VAL A 666 28.36 27.56 2.22
CA VAL A 666 27.45 26.47 2.58
C VAL A 666 26.02 26.98 2.72
N LEU A 667 25.08 26.20 2.18
CA LEU A 667 23.67 26.36 2.43
C LEU A 667 23.26 25.36 3.52
N LEU A 668 22.46 25.80 4.48
CA LEU A 668 22.04 24.98 5.60
C LEU A 668 20.52 24.84 5.63
N SER A 669 20.05 23.70 6.14
CA SER A 669 18.63 23.55 6.45
C SER A 669 18.19 24.53 7.55
N SER A 670 16.98 25.05 7.48
CA SER A 670 16.47 26.15 8.32
C SER A 670 16.51 25.86 9.83
N ASN A 671 16.56 24.58 10.23
CA ASN A 671 16.72 24.21 11.63
C ASN A 671 18.07 24.58 12.26
N TYR A 672 19.11 24.78 11.46
CA TYR A 672 20.38 25.38 11.94
C TYR A 672 20.20 26.83 12.44
N ASN A 673 19.36 27.60 11.75
CA ASN A 673 19.04 28.96 12.20
C ASN A 673 18.08 28.95 13.39
N THR A 674 16.94 28.24 13.25
CA THR A 674 15.84 28.33 14.22
C THR A 674 16.14 27.67 15.56
N LYS A 675 16.99 26.62 15.60
CA LYS A 675 17.31 25.86 16.81
C LYS A 675 18.73 26.01 17.31
N LEU A 676 19.70 26.15 16.41
CA LEU A 676 21.11 26.26 16.78
C LEU A 676 21.63 27.71 16.73
N GLY A 677 20.83 28.65 16.21
CA GLY A 677 21.10 30.09 16.26
C GLY A 677 22.16 30.57 15.28
N TYR A 678 22.49 29.78 14.22
CA TYR A 678 23.40 30.24 13.17
C TYR A 678 22.75 31.31 12.28
N ASN A 679 23.54 32.24 11.79
CA ASN A 679 23.10 33.30 10.88
C ASN A 679 23.90 33.31 9.58
N VAL A 680 23.37 33.95 8.55
CA VAL A 680 24.09 34.16 7.29
C VAL A 680 25.36 35.00 7.55
N GLY A 681 26.49 34.53 7.04
CA GLY A 681 27.81 35.11 7.25
C GLY A 681 28.62 34.48 8.40
N ASP A 682 27.99 33.64 9.24
CA ASP A 682 28.72 32.91 10.26
C ASP A 682 29.55 31.78 9.63
N THR A 683 30.63 31.38 10.32
CA THR A 683 31.44 30.22 9.93
C THR A 683 30.96 28.97 10.70
N ILE A 684 30.74 27.87 9.98
CA ILE A 684 30.40 26.58 10.55
C ILE A 684 31.51 25.56 10.29
N THR A 685 31.90 24.80 11.33
CA THR A 685 32.85 23.68 11.20
C THR A 685 32.06 22.38 11.20
N TYR A 686 32.19 21.61 10.13
CA TYR A 686 31.56 20.30 9.96
C TYR A 686 32.59 19.25 9.57
N SER A 687 32.32 17.99 9.94
CA SER A 687 33.22 16.87 9.68
C SER A 687 32.46 15.78 8.94
N ASN A 688 33.16 15.04 8.09
CA ASN A 688 32.59 13.83 7.45
C ASN A 688 32.47 12.65 8.44
N SER A 689 31.93 11.53 7.98
CA SER A 689 31.79 10.28 8.72
C SER A 689 33.13 9.71 9.25
N LYS A 690 34.28 10.12 8.67
CA LYS A 690 35.62 9.77 9.12
C LYS A 690 36.27 10.86 10.00
N ASN A 691 35.50 11.82 10.49
CA ASN A 691 35.91 12.92 11.36
C ASN A 691 36.98 13.88 10.74
N LYS A 692 37.03 14.03 9.41
CA LYS A 692 37.86 15.08 8.74
C LYS A 692 37.07 16.40 8.75
N PRO A 693 37.56 17.43 9.44
CA PRO A 693 36.81 18.71 9.57
C PRO A 693 37.00 19.61 8.33
N VAL A 694 35.99 20.43 8.05
CA VAL A 694 36.00 21.51 7.05
C VAL A 694 35.25 22.70 7.62
N ASN A 695 35.72 23.91 7.30
CA ASN A 695 34.99 25.13 7.62
C ASN A 695 34.23 25.63 6.41
N GLY A 696 33.04 26.18 6.64
CA GLY A 696 32.25 26.80 5.59
C GLY A 696 31.61 28.10 6.06
N THR A 697 31.43 29.05 5.14
CA THR A 697 30.75 30.32 5.35
C THR A 697 29.28 30.17 4.98
N ILE A 698 28.35 30.45 5.89
CA ILE A 698 26.91 30.28 5.69
C ILE A 698 26.39 31.35 4.73
N VAL A 699 25.92 30.93 3.54
CA VAL A 699 25.39 31.85 2.51
C VAL A 699 23.85 31.88 2.50
N GLY A 700 23.19 30.92 3.13
CA GLY A 700 21.72 30.92 3.18
C GLY A 700 21.14 29.72 3.90
N PHE A 701 19.81 29.81 4.12
CA PHE A 701 19.03 28.74 4.73
C PHE A 701 17.86 28.35 3.84
N PHE A 702 17.54 27.03 3.77
CA PHE A 702 16.44 26.48 3.00
C PHE A 702 15.57 25.58 3.87
N ASP A 703 14.29 25.46 3.51
CA ASP A 703 13.36 24.53 4.17
C ASP A 703 13.34 23.18 3.42
N TYR A 704 13.47 23.21 2.10
CA TYR A 704 13.48 22.04 1.21
C TYR A 704 14.63 22.12 0.22
N PHE A 705 15.26 20.97 -0.06
CA PHE A 705 16.35 20.82 -1.01
C PHE A 705 16.28 19.41 -1.64
N PRO A 706 16.65 19.19 -2.92
CA PRO A 706 16.56 17.87 -3.54
C PRO A 706 17.14 16.75 -2.69
N SER A 707 16.45 15.61 -2.59
CA SER A 707 16.83 14.44 -1.78
C SER A 707 16.90 14.69 -0.25
N TYR A 708 16.35 15.79 0.26
CA TYR A 708 16.35 16.12 1.69
C TYR A 708 14.97 15.97 2.33
N ALA A 709 14.86 15.07 3.30
CA ALA A 709 13.69 14.97 4.16
C ALA A 709 13.92 15.78 5.46
N PRO A 710 13.22 16.92 5.67
CA PRO A 710 13.40 17.74 6.88
C PRO A 710 13.12 16.99 8.18
N VAL A 711 12.22 16.01 8.11
CA VAL A 711 11.77 15.22 9.25
C VAL A 711 11.66 13.76 8.82
N THR A 712 12.16 12.85 9.65
CA THR A 712 11.91 11.42 9.52
C THR A 712 11.07 10.97 10.70
N ASN A 713 9.96 10.30 10.39
CA ASN A 713 9.12 9.69 11.40
C ASN A 713 9.44 8.20 11.49
N GLY A 714 9.41 7.64 12.67
CA GLY A 714 9.70 6.22 12.87
C GLY A 714 9.08 5.68 14.14
N LEU A 715 9.29 4.39 14.37
CA LEU A 715 8.87 3.72 15.60
C LEU A 715 10.11 3.26 16.37
N ASN A 716 10.13 3.53 17.67
CA ASN A 716 11.09 2.93 18.57
C ASN A 716 10.85 1.41 18.70
N PRO A 717 11.82 0.63 19.17
CA PRO A 717 11.65 -0.81 19.39
C PRO A 717 10.49 -1.15 20.36
N ASP A 718 10.10 -0.23 21.23
CA ASP A 718 8.95 -0.37 22.13
C ASP A 718 7.59 -0.03 21.48
N GLY A 719 7.58 0.31 20.20
CA GLY A 719 6.39 0.68 19.43
C GLY A 719 5.96 2.14 19.57
N THR A 720 6.67 2.95 20.35
CA THR A 720 6.38 4.39 20.47
C THR A 720 6.86 5.14 19.22
N ALA A 721 6.03 6.02 18.70
CA ALA A 721 6.42 6.85 17.55
C ALA A 721 7.42 7.91 17.96
N TYR A 722 8.42 8.14 17.11
CA TYR A 722 9.33 9.26 17.25
C TYR A 722 9.37 10.09 15.96
N THR A 723 9.66 11.36 16.13
CA THR A 723 9.91 12.29 15.03
C THR A 723 11.31 12.83 15.19
N LYS A 724 12.17 12.53 14.19
CA LYS A 724 13.56 13.00 14.16
C LYS A 724 13.68 14.12 13.14
N GLU A 725 14.23 15.24 13.54
CA GLU A 725 14.61 16.29 12.61
C GLU A 725 15.95 15.95 11.99
N ASN A 726 16.04 16.12 10.68
CA ASN A 726 17.25 15.92 9.93
C ASN A 726 17.89 17.26 9.64
N TYR A 727 19.22 17.25 9.57
CA TYR A 727 20.02 18.40 9.25
C TYR A 727 20.74 18.14 7.93
N LEU A 728 20.83 19.18 7.07
CA LEU A 728 21.54 19.11 5.81
C LEU A 728 22.47 20.30 5.65
N ILE A 729 23.68 20.01 5.22
CA ILE A 729 24.67 20.98 4.76
C ILE A 729 24.94 20.76 3.30
N VAL A 730 24.79 21.77 2.47
CA VAL A 730 25.13 21.74 1.04
C VAL A 730 26.29 22.68 0.77
N GLY A 731 27.35 22.16 0.20
CA GLY A 731 28.56 22.96 -0.12
C GLY A 731 29.10 22.66 -1.51
N ASN A 732 30.10 23.43 -1.93
CA ASN A 732 30.76 23.24 -3.22
C ASN A 732 31.57 21.94 -3.25
N TYR A 733 31.33 21.07 -4.23
CA TYR A 733 31.97 19.76 -4.38
C TYR A 733 33.52 19.89 -4.38
N ASP A 734 34.05 20.77 -5.20
CA ASP A 734 35.51 20.92 -5.37
C ASP A 734 36.17 21.39 -4.06
N TYR A 735 35.57 22.34 -3.35
CA TYR A 735 36.09 22.81 -2.06
C TYR A 735 36.11 21.70 -1.02
N ILE A 736 35.01 20.97 -0.86
CA ILE A 736 34.89 19.87 0.11
C ILE A 736 35.86 18.74 -0.25
N SER A 737 35.91 18.32 -1.51
CA SER A 737 36.77 17.24 -2.00
C SER A 737 38.25 17.58 -1.80
N ASN A 738 38.68 18.82 -2.07
CA ASN A 738 40.05 19.29 -1.84
C ASN A 738 40.45 19.24 -0.35
N LYS A 739 39.49 19.45 0.57
CA LYS A 739 39.77 19.42 2.02
C LYS A 739 39.73 18.01 2.60
N TRP A 740 38.80 17.17 2.14
CA TRP A 740 38.66 15.80 2.65
C TRP A 740 39.59 14.79 1.97
N GLY A 741 40.15 15.13 0.79
CA GLY A 741 40.90 14.19 -0.04
C GLY A 741 39.97 13.25 -0.79
N THR A 742 40.45 12.02 -1.10
CA THR A 742 39.64 11.05 -1.82
C THR A 742 38.47 10.55 -0.95
N PHE A 743 37.25 10.89 -1.34
CA PHE A 743 36.01 10.44 -0.67
C PHE A 743 35.00 9.95 -1.70
N PRO A 744 34.35 8.78 -1.51
CA PRO A 744 33.45 8.19 -2.50
C PRO A 744 32.25 9.11 -2.78
N TYR A 745 32.05 9.46 -4.04
CA TYR A 745 30.90 10.22 -4.54
C TYR A 745 29.85 9.33 -5.17
N GLU A 746 28.69 9.86 -5.37
CA GLU A 746 27.61 9.32 -6.18
C GLU A 746 27.61 10.01 -7.55
N VAL A 747 27.20 9.28 -8.59
CA VAL A 747 26.95 9.85 -9.92
C VAL A 747 25.44 9.92 -10.10
N TRP A 748 24.93 11.12 -10.22
CA TRP A 748 23.54 11.40 -10.46
C TRP A 748 23.34 11.60 -11.96
N ILE A 749 22.34 10.92 -12.55
CA ILE A 749 22.15 10.80 -13.99
C ILE A 749 20.73 11.21 -14.34
N GLU A 750 20.57 12.18 -15.24
CA GLU A 750 19.33 12.49 -15.94
C GLU A 750 19.31 11.73 -17.27
N LEU A 751 18.25 11.00 -17.55
CA LEU A 751 18.10 10.22 -18.77
C LEU A 751 17.63 11.08 -19.94
N ASN A 752 17.92 10.62 -21.16
CA ASN A 752 17.27 11.12 -22.36
C ASN A 752 15.78 10.72 -22.35
N ASP A 753 14.94 11.48 -23.05
CA ASP A 753 13.49 11.26 -23.07
C ASP A 753 13.07 9.90 -23.65
N ASP A 754 13.94 9.24 -24.43
CA ASP A 754 13.74 7.93 -25.06
C ASP A 754 14.55 6.80 -24.40
N ALA A 755 15.29 7.10 -23.35
CA ALA A 755 16.11 6.14 -22.61
C ALA A 755 15.40 5.68 -21.31
N THR A 756 15.74 4.48 -20.88
CA THR A 756 15.23 3.87 -19.64
C THR A 756 16.37 3.59 -18.65
N ALA A 757 16.02 3.39 -17.39
CA ALA A 757 17.00 2.96 -16.38
C ALA A 757 17.64 1.60 -16.70
N LEU A 758 16.95 0.75 -17.46
CA LEU A 758 17.49 -0.53 -17.94
C LEU A 758 18.70 -0.33 -18.89
N ASP A 759 18.70 0.74 -19.69
CA ASP A 759 19.83 1.04 -20.57
C ASP A 759 21.08 1.40 -19.77
N VAL A 760 20.90 2.10 -18.64
CA VAL A 760 21.98 2.38 -17.70
C VAL A 760 22.46 1.09 -17.03
N TYR A 761 21.55 0.22 -16.62
CA TYR A 761 21.91 -1.08 -16.01
C TYR A 761 22.71 -1.94 -16.99
N ASN A 762 22.27 -2.04 -18.24
CA ASN A 762 22.99 -2.79 -19.29
C ASN A 762 24.39 -2.21 -19.52
N TRP A 763 24.54 -0.88 -19.49
CA TRP A 763 25.84 -0.24 -19.59
C TRP A 763 26.73 -0.55 -18.37
N VAL A 764 26.18 -0.56 -17.16
CA VAL A 764 26.89 -0.95 -15.92
C VAL A 764 27.43 -2.38 -16.05
N GLU A 765 26.60 -3.32 -16.52
CA GLU A 765 27.00 -4.71 -16.77
C GLU A 765 28.07 -4.82 -17.87
N GLU A 766 27.93 -4.09 -18.99
CA GLU A 766 28.95 -4.06 -20.07
C GLU A 766 30.30 -3.58 -19.55
N LYS A 767 30.29 -2.56 -18.70
CA LYS A 767 31.53 -2.00 -18.10
C LYS A 767 32.00 -2.78 -16.87
N LYS A 768 31.25 -3.80 -16.43
CA LYS A 768 31.55 -4.61 -15.24
C LYS A 768 31.80 -3.73 -14.01
N LEU A 769 30.93 -2.74 -13.77
CA LEU A 769 31.08 -1.84 -12.64
C LEU A 769 30.63 -2.55 -11.36
N ASN A 770 31.47 -2.50 -10.34
CA ASN A 770 31.10 -2.98 -9.01
C ASN A 770 30.39 -1.87 -8.25
N LEU A 771 29.06 -2.01 -8.08
CA LEU A 771 28.22 -0.97 -7.48
C LEU A 771 27.98 -1.24 -5.99
N LYS A 772 28.07 -0.17 -5.21
CA LYS A 772 27.63 -0.14 -3.82
C LYS A 772 26.16 0.30 -3.71
N LYS A 773 25.67 1.11 -4.66
CA LYS A 773 24.33 1.66 -4.68
C LYS A 773 23.88 1.83 -6.13
N TYR A 774 22.67 1.43 -6.43
CA TYR A 774 21.95 1.71 -7.66
C TYR A 774 20.51 2.06 -7.29
N GLU A 775 20.11 3.29 -7.49
CA GLU A 775 18.73 3.76 -7.28
C GLU A 775 18.13 4.14 -8.63
N ASN A 776 16.87 3.87 -8.79
CA ASN A 776 16.13 4.04 -10.05
C ASN A 776 14.76 4.63 -9.75
N ARG A 777 14.57 5.91 -10.07
CA ARG A 777 13.31 6.64 -9.86
C ARG A 777 12.11 5.96 -10.54
N GLU A 778 12.29 5.35 -11.70
CA GLU A 778 11.19 4.66 -12.39
C GLU A 778 10.65 3.48 -11.57
N LEU A 779 11.55 2.68 -10.97
CA LEU A 779 11.15 1.58 -10.09
C LEU A 779 10.51 2.10 -8.79
N ASP A 780 11.04 3.16 -8.22
CA ASP A 780 10.51 3.74 -6.98
C ASP A 780 9.12 4.36 -7.20
N LEU A 781 8.90 5.00 -8.35
CA LEU A 781 7.57 5.47 -8.77
C LEU A 781 6.63 4.31 -9.03
N GLN A 782 7.08 3.25 -9.69
CA GLN A 782 6.27 2.06 -9.93
C GLN A 782 5.89 1.38 -8.60
N SER A 783 6.82 1.26 -7.67
CA SER A 783 6.58 0.76 -6.31
C SER A 783 5.56 1.63 -5.57
N THR A 784 5.73 2.96 -5.60
CA THR A 784 4.79 3.91 -4.99
C THR A 784 3.38 3.77 -5.59
N MET A 785 3.26 3.70 -6.93
CA MET A 785 1.96 3.55 -7.59
C MET A 785 1.32 2.19 -7.38
N SER A 786 2.12 1.15 -7.09
CA SER A 786 1.65 -0.21 -6.79
C SER A 786 1.43 -0.45 -5.30
N ASP A 787 1.68 0.52 -4.45
CA ASP A 787 1.45 0.39 -3.01
C ASP A 787 0.01 -0.08 -2.70
N PRO A 788 -0.17 -1.20 -1.99
CA PRO A 788 -1.49 -1.77 -1.73
C PRO A 788 -2.42 -0.84 -0.94
N LEU A 789 -1.87 0.06 -0.11
CA LEU A 789 -2.67 1.05 0.61
C LEU A 789 -3.22 2.11 -0.35
N LEU A 790 -2.40 2.61 -1.26
CA LEU A 790 -2.81 3.60 -2.27
C LEU A 790 -3.81 3.00 -3.25
N GLN A 791 -3.52 1.81 -3.80
CA GLN A 791 -4.42 1.10 -4.72
C GLN A 791 -5.75 0.76 -4.05
N GLY A 792 -5.71 0.20 -2.83
CA GLY A 792 -6.91 -0.13 -2.06
C GLY A 792 -7.77 1.08 -1.76
N THR A 793 -7.15 2.20 -1.39
CA THR A 793 -7.85 3.46 -1.14
C THR A 793 -8.53 3.97 -2.40
N ASN A 794 -7.78 4.11 -3.51
CA ASN A 794 -8.33 4.59 -4.77
C ASN A 794 -9.42 3.64 -5.29
N GLY A 795 -9.25 2.33 -5.09
CA GLY A 795 -10.22 1.31 -5.40
C GLY A 795 -11.52 1.48 -4.61
N VAL A 796 -11.46 1.59 -3.28
CA VAL A 796 -12.64 1.78 -2.42
C VAL A 796 -13.37 3.07 -2.77
N LEU A 797 -12.65 4.17 -2.99
CA LEU A 797 -13.23 5.45 -3.36
C LEU A 797 -13.91 5.39 -4.74
N THR A 798 -13.28 4.78 -5.73
CA THR A 798 -13.82 4.61 -7.09
C THR A 798 -15.02 3.67 -7.11
N MET A 799 -14.89 2.47 -6.53
CA MET A 799 -15.98 1.49 -6.49
C MET A 799 -17.15 1.99 -5.65
N GLY A 800 -16.88 2.64 -4.53
CA GLY A 800 -17.90 3.28 -3.70
C GLY A 800 -18.72 4.28 -4.49
N PHE A 801 -18.07 5.12 -5.29
CA PHE A 801 -18.76 6.07 -6.18
C PHE A 801 -19.57 5.35 -7.27
N VAL A 802 -18.98 4.38 -7.98
CA VAL A 802 -19.66 3.65 -9.06
C VAL A 802 -20.92 2.93 -8.54
N VAL A 803 -20.81 2.24 -7.42
CA VAL A 803 -21.92 1.53 -6.81
C VAL A 803 -23.02 2.50 -6.36
N THR A 804 -22.64 3.61 -5.72
CA THR A 804 -23.62 4.60 -5.23
C THR A 804 -24.31 5.34 -6.36
N ILE A 805 -23.64 5.66 -7.46
CA ILE A 805 -24.27 6.33 -8.60
C ILE A 805 -25.23 5.40 -9.35
N VAL A 806 -24.89 4.12 -9.51
CA VAL A 806 -25.79 3.11 -10.11
C VAL A 806 -27.07 3.00 -9.29
N LEU A 807 -26.96 2.87 -7.97
CA LEU A 807 -28.13 2.80 -7.09
C LEU A 807 -28.93 4.10 -7.07
N CYS A 808 -28.24 5.24 -7.09
CA CYS A 808 -28.90 6.54 -7.17
C CYS A 808 -29.72 6.65 -8.48
N ALA A 809 -29.16 6.23 -9.60
CA ALA A 809 -29.85 6.22 -10.90
C ALA A 809 -31.10 5.34 -10.86
N VAL A 810 -30.98 4.13 -10.32
CA VAL A 810 -32.10 3.19 -10.18
C VAL A 810 -33.18 3.76 -9.24
N GLY A 811 -32.78 4.29 -8.09
CA GLY A 811 -33.69 4.92 -7.13
C GLY A 811 -34.43 6.14 -7.71
N TYR A 812 -33.68 6.99 -8.44
CA TYR A 812 -34.22 8.15 -9.12
C TYR A 812 -35.24 7.76 -10.18
N LEU A 813 -34.94 6.74 -10.99
CA LEU A 813 -35.83 6.21 -12.00
C LEU A 813 -37.11 5.63 -11.39
N ILE A 814 -36.99 4.80 -10.34
CA ILE A 814 -38.15 4.24 -9.63
C ILE A 814 -39.03 5.34 -9.08
N TYR A 815 -38.43 6.30 -8.39
CA TYR A 815 -39.18 7.43 -7.81
C TYR A 815 -40.03 8.16 -8.89
N TRP A 816 -39.41 8.47 -10.05
CA TRP A 816 -40.10 9.17 -11.10
C TRP A 816 -41.19 8.32 -11.79
N VAL A 817 -40.95 7.04 -12.03
CA VAL A 817 -41.96 6.11 -12.55
C VAL A 817 -43.17 6.06 -11.60
N MET A 818 -42.89 6.00 -10.30
CA MET A 818 -43.96 6.01 -9.28
C MET A 818 -44.70 7.32 -9.24
N SER A 819 -43.97 8.45 -9.25
CA SER A 819 -44.54 9.78 -9.24
C SER A 819 -45.47 10.04 -10.45
N ILE A 820 -45.09 9.54 -11.63
CA ILE A 820 -45.91 9.63 -12.84
C ILE A 820 -47.17 8.77 -12.67
N ARG A 821 -47.06 7.54 -12.16
CA ARG A 821 -48.23 6.66 -11.96
C ARG A 821 -49.21 7.21 -10.93
N GLU A 822 -48.73 7.76 -9.81
CA GLU A 822 -49.58 8.38 -8.79
C GLU A 822 -50.38 9.57 -9.34
N ARG A 823 -49.84 10.26 -10.37
CA ARG A 823 -50.44 11.45 -10.99
C ARG A 823 -51.13 11.20 -12.33
N GLU A 824 -51.31 9.94 -12.71
CA GLU A 824 -51.90 9.54 -13.99
C GLU A 824 -53.30 10.13 -14.20
N LEU A 825 -54.12 10.14 -13.13
CA LEU A 825 -55.44 10.77 -13.13
C LEU A 825 -55.34 12.30 -13.32
N ILE A 826 -54.40 12.98 -12.64
CA ILE A 826 -54.16 14.42 -12.76
C ILE A 826 -53.75 14.77 -14.21
N PHE A 827 -52.90 13.95 -14.81
CA PHE A 827 -52.49 14.13 -16.21
C PHE A 827 -53.66 13.87 -17.17
N GLY A 828 -54.55 12.94 -16.85
CA GLY A 828 -55.81 12.74 -17.58
C GLY A 828 -56.71 13.98 -17.55
N VAL A 829 -56.91 14.59 -16.37
CA VAL A 829 -57.70 15.82 -16.20
C VAL A 829 -57.05 17.02 -16.94
N LEU A 830 -55.72 17.19 -16.81
CA LEU A 830 -55.02 18.26 -17.54
C LEU A 830 -55.12 18.09 -19.07
N ARG A 831 -55.16 16.88 -19.56
CA ARG A 831 -55.41 16.62 -20.99
C ARG A 831 -56.83 16.94 -21.39
N ALA A 832 -57.80 16.62 -20.56
CA ALA A 832 -59.21 16.97 -20.81
C ALA A 832 -59.43 18.48 -20.80
N THR A 833 -58.63 19.26 -20.07
CA THR A 833 -58.63 20.72 -20.05
C THR A 833 -57.82 21.37 -21.18
N GLY A 834 -57.24 20.55 -22.13
CA GLY A 834 -56.60 21.07 -23.33
C GLY A 834 -55.07 21.02 -23.32
N PHE A 835 -54.44 20.55 -22.29
CA PHE A 835 -52.95 20.40 -22.26
C PHE A 835 -52.48 19.33 -23.27
N HIS A 836 -51.52 19.69 -24.10
CA HIS A 836 -50.88 18.76 -25.06
C HIS A 836 -49.87 17.88 -24.36
N LYS A 837 -49.52 16.70 -24.96
CA LYS A 837 -48.49 15.79 -24.42
C LYS A 837 -47.15 16.50 -24.19
N GLY A 838 -46.78 17.45 -25.09
CA GLY A 838 -45.58 18.26 -24.97
C GLY A 838 -45.58 19.17 -23.73
N GLU A 839 -46.72 19.74 -23.36
CA GLU A 839 -46.81 20.62 -22.17
C GLU A 839 -46.69 19.82 -20.87
N ILE A 840 -47.25 18.61 -20.82
CA ILE A 840 -47.06 17.68 -19.68
C ILE A 840 -45.61 17.26 -19.58
N PHE A 841 -44.97 17.01 -20.73
CA PHE A 841 -43.54 16.72 -20.76
C PHE A 841 -42.70 17.90 -20.25
N HIS A 842 -42.96 19.11 -20.71
CA HIS A 842 -42.31 20.33 -20.19
C HIS A 842 -42.54 20.54 -18.69
N MET A 843 -43.70 20.21 -18.18
CA MET A 843 -43.99 20.27 -16.74
C MET A 843 -43.12 19.29 -15.95
N LEU A 844 -43.02 18.04 -16.42
CA LEU A 844 -42.15 17.01 -15.78
C LEU A 844 -40.67 17.36 -15.94
N LEU A 845 -40.27 17.90 -17.09
CA LEU A 845 -38.89 18.33 -17.33
C LEU A 845 -38.48 19.46 -16.37
N ASN A 846 -39.34 20.46 -16.17
CA ASN A 846 -39.12 21.53 -15.18
C ASN A 846 -39.02 20.97 -13.76
N GLU A 847 -39.86 20.03 -13.38
CA GLU A 847 -39.79 19.36 -12.07
C GLU A 847 -38.45 18.63 -11.91
N GLN A 848 -37.97 17.96 -12.97
CA GLN A 848 -36.65 17.31 -12.98
C GLN A 848 -35.49 18.29 -12.87
N VAL A 849 -35.57 19.43 -13.53
CA VAL A 849 -34.58 20.50 -13.42
C VAL A 849 -34.52 21.02 -11.98
N PHE A 850 -35.62 21.27 -11.32
CA PHE A 850 -35.62 21.77 -9.95
C PHE A 850 -35.28 20.71 -8.89
N SER A 851 -35.55 19.45 -9.14
CA SER A 851 -35.16 18.38 -8.23
C SER A 851 -33.78 17.80 -8.54
N GLY A 852 -33.45 17.55 -9.82
CA GLY A 852 -32.22 16.91 -10.28
C GLY A 852 -31.07 17.92 -10.39
N VAL A 853 -31.18 18.93 -11.28
CA VAL A 853 -30.08 19.87 -11.53
C VAL A 853 -29.70 20.66 -10.29
N LEU A 854 -30.69 21.12 -9.53
CA LEU A 854 -30.45 21.87 -8.29
C LEU A 854 -29.72 20.97 -7.26
N SER A 855 -30.08 19.69 -7.18
CA SER A 855 -29.40 18.72 -6.32
C SER A 855 -27.95 18.43 -6.78
N ILE A 856 -27.72 18.38 -8.10
CA ILE A 856 -26.36 18.22 -8.67
C ILE A 856 -25.48 19.42 -8.30
N LEU A 857 -25.97 20.62 -8.54
CA LEU A 857 -25.24 21.86 -8.20
C LEU A 857 -24.92 21.94 -6.71
N ALA A 858 -25.90 21.61 -5.87
CA ALA A 858 -25.71 21.55 -4.42
C ALA A 858 -24.67 20.48 -4.05
N GLY A 859 -24.75 19.30 -4.67
CA GLY A 859 -23.81 18.20 -4.46
C GLY A 859 -22.38 18.59 -4.82
N ILE A 860 -22.19 19.27 -5.95
CA ILE A 860 -20.86 19.79 -6.35
C ILE A 860 -20.35 20.82 -5.32
N GLY A 861 -21.20 21.76 -4.91
CA GLY A 861 -20.82 22.78 -3.93
C GLY A 861 -20.45 22.18 -2.57
N ILE A 862 -21.28 21.27 -2.05
CA ILE A 862 -21.04 20.56 -0.79
C ILE A 862 -19.79 19.68 -0.92
N GLY A 863 -19.61 18.96 -2.03
CA GLY A 863 -18.43 18.12 -2.27
C GLY A 863 -17.13 18.92 -2.28
N LYS A 864 -17.09 20.06 -2.98
CA LYS A 864 -15.93 20.97 -2.95
C LYS A 864 -15.61 21.47 -1.54
N LEU A 865 -16.64 21.86 -0.79
CA LEU A 865 -16.46 22.35 0.57
C LEU A 865 -15.97 21.23 1.50
N THR A 866 -16.51 20.03 1.36
CA THR A 866 -16.08 18.85 2.12
C THR A 866 -14.62 18.52 1.81
N SER A 867 -14.22 18.54 0.53
CA SER A 867 -12.83 18.30 0.13
C SER A 867 -11.89 19.30 0.76
N LYS A 868 -12.22 20.59 0.71
CA LYS A 868 -11.38 21.64 1.30
C LYS A 868 -11.20 21.49 2.83
N LEU A 869 -12.24 21.04 3.54
CA LEU A 869 -12.21 20.91 4.99
C LEU A 869 -11.58 19.59 5.45
N PHE A 870 -11.88 18.46 4.79
CA PHE A 870 -11.58 17.13 5.34
C PHE A 870 -10.48 16.36 4.62
N VAL A 871 -10.05 16.74 3.40
CA VAL A 871 -8.92 16.08 2.74
C VAL A 871 -7.61 16.25 3.53
N PRO A 872 -7.28 17.43 4.10
CA PRO A 872 -6.09 17.57 4.94
C PRO A 872 -6.02 16.62 6.14
N ILE A 873 -7.20 16.18 6.63
CA ILE A 873 -7.28 15.19 7.72
C ILE A 873 -6.82 13.81 7.26
N LEU A 874 -7.29 13.39 6.09
CA LEU A 874 -6.92 12.10 5.52
C LEU A 874 -5.44 12.05 5.10
N GLN A 875 -4.88 13.15 4.64
CA GLN A 875 -3.48 13.24 4.26
C GLN A 875 -2.54 12.74 5.35
N GLN A 876 -2.83 13.03 6.62
CA GLN A 876 -2.00 12.56 7.73
C GLN A 876 -2.05 11.04 7.93
N ALA A 877 -3.17 10.40 7.59
CA ALA A 877 -3.26 8.94 7.61
C ALA A 877 -2.38 8.27 6.55
N TYR A 878 -2.00 9.01 5.50
CA TYR A 878 -1.19 8.54 4.37
C TYR A 878 0.25 9.07 4.39
N SER A 879 0.65 9.88 5.38
CA SER A 879 2.05 10.32 5.48
C SER A 879 2.95 9.10 5.67
N SER A 880 3.91 8.93 4.76
CA SER A 880 4.94 7.89 4.82
C SER A 880 5.98 8.21 5.89
N GLU A 881 6.80 7.23 6.26
CA GLU A 881 7.95 7.42 7.16
C GLU A 881 8.88 8.51 6.63
N ASN A 882 9.05 8.55 5.31
CA ASN A 882 9.90 9.48 4.58
C ASN A 882 9.10 10.59 3.88
N GLN A 883 8.01 11.09 4.49
CA GLN A 883 7.27 12.21 3.93
C GLN A 883 8.09 13.49 4.06
N ALA A 884 8.76 13.87 2.99
CA ALA A 884 9.63 15.03 2.96
C ALA A 884 8.86 16.33 2.67
N LEU A 885 7.92 16.27 1.73
CA LEU A 885 7.14 17.43 1.31
C LEU A 885 5.81 17.54 2.09
N PRO A 886 5.34 18.77 2.41
CA PRO A 886 4.03 18.96 2.98
C PRO A 886 2.95 18.59 1.95
N MET A 887 2.01 17.76 2.35
CA MET A 887 0.90 17.38 1.48
C MET A 887 0.00 18.58 1.18
N ARG A 888 -0.38 18.73 -0.07
CA ARG A 888 -1.27 19.80 -0.57
C ARG A 888 -2.51 19.22 -1.24
N LEU A 889 -3.61 19.98 -1.20
CA LEU A 889 -4.85 19.62 -1.87
C LEU A 889 -4.68 19.78 -3.39
N ILE A 890 -4.75 18.66 -4.11
CA ILE A 890 -4.60 18.64 -5.57
C ILE A 890 -5.94 18.33 -6.21
N THR A 891 -6.33 19.14 -7.18
CA THR A 891 -7.55 18.93 -7.98
C THR A 891 -7.22 19.08 -9.44
N VAL A 892 -7.45 18.03 -10.21
CA VAL A 892 -7.18 18.01 -11.65
C VAL A 892 -8.49 18.10 -12.43
N ALA A 893 -8.52 18.91 -13.46
CA ALA A 893 -9.72 19.15 -14.28
C ALA A 893 -10.23 17.87 -14.98
N SER A 894 -9.31 16.97 -15.39
CA SER A 894 -9.67 15.70 -16.05
C SER A 894 -10.57 14.83 -15.19
N ASP A 895 -10.27 14.70 -13.88
CA ASP A 895 -11.07 13.88 -12.96
C ASP A 895 -12.47 14.47 -12.75
N MET A 896 -12.53 15.81 -12.68
CA MET A 896 -13.83 16.52 -12.61
C MET A 896 -14.63 16.32 -13.88
N TYR A 897 -14.02 16.36 -15.06
CA TYR A 897 -14.74 16.09 -16.33
C TYR A 897 -15.20 14.63 -16.42
N ARG A 898 -14.42 13.66 -15.97
CA ARG A 898 -14.84 12.25 -15.89
C ARG A 898 -16.05 12.09 -14.96
N LEU A 899 -15.97 12.67 -13.77
CA LEU A 899 -17.07 12.66 -12.80
C LEU A 899 -18.35 13.29 -13.39
N TYR A 900 -18.26 14.49 -13.97
CA TYR A 900 -19.39 15.16 -14.57
C TYR A 900 -19.93 14.41 -15.78
N GLY A 901 -19.06 13.80 -16.58
CA GLY A 901 -19.43 12.95 -17.71
C GLY A 901 -20.26 11.74 -17.29
N VAL A 902 -19.85 11.05 -16.24
CA VAL A 902 -20.60 9.90 -15.68
C VAL A 902 -21.95 10.35 -15.13
N ILE A 903 -22.00 11.44 -14.36
CA ILE A 903 -23.26 12.00 -13.83
C ILE A 903 -24.20 12.39 -14.96
N ALA A 904 -23.70 13.10 -15.98
CA ALA A 904 -24.48 13.53 -17.13
C ALA A 904 -25.02 12.33 -17.92
N ALA A 905 -24.19 11.32 -18.19
CA ALA A 905 -24.60 10.11 -18.88
C ALA A 905 -25.74 9.38 -18.15
N VAL A 906 -25.59 9.21 -16.83
CA VAL A 906 -26.63 8.60 -15.99
C VAL A 906 -27.93 9.41 -16.04
N MET A 907 -27.86 10.73 -15.90
CA MET A 907 -29.05 11.59 -15.93
C MET A 907 -29.75 11.56 -17.30
N ILE A 908 -28.97 11.53 -18.40
CA ILE A 908 -29.53 11.42 -19.76
C ILE A 908 -30.23 10.07 -19.95
N ILE A 909 -29.63 8.97 -19.50
CA ILE A 909 -30.25 7.64 -19.59
C ILE A 909 -31.57 7.61 -18.83
N VAL A 910 -31.58 8.12 -17.59
CA VAL A 910 -32.80 8.19 -16.78
C VAL A 910 -33.87 9.01 -17.49
N LEU A 911 -33.50 10.18 -18.01
CA LEU A 911 -34.44 11.06 -18.74
C LEU A 911 -35.03 10.35 -19.97
N LEU A 912 -34.20 9.67 -20.76
CA LEU A 912 -34.66 8.92 -21.94
C LEU A 912 -35.67 7.81 -21.57
N VAL A 913 -35.39 7.07 -20.50
CA VAL A 913 -36.32 6.05 -19.99
C VAL A 913 -37.65 6.66 -19.54
N LEU A 914 -37.59 7.80 -18.85
CA LEU A 914 -38.80 8.50 -18.41
C LEU A 914 -39.65 9.03 -19.60
N VAL A 915 -38.97 9.59 -20.61
CA VAL A 915 -39.61 10.01 -21.88
C VAL A 915 -40.31 8.83 -22.54
N PHE A 916 -39.63 7.71 -22.65
CA PHE A 916 -40.19 6.48 -23.24
C PHE A 916 -41.43 6.00 -22.47
N ILE A 917 -41.39 6.00 -21.15
CA ILE A 917 -42.56 5.63 -20.32
C ILE A 917 -43.72 6.60 -20.51
N LEU A 918 -43.47 7.89 -20.53
CA LEU A 918 -44.49 8.93 -20.70
C LEU A 918 -45.21 8.77 -22.04
N PHE A 919 -44.47 8.59 -23.15
CA PHE A 919 -45.07 8.42 -24.47
C PHE A 919 -45.88 7.15 -24.62
N ARG A 920 -45.58 6.09 -23.84
CA ARG A 920 -46.28 4.81 -23.85
C ARG A 920 -47.57 4.80 -22.96
N MET A 921 -47.78 5.82 -22.13
CA MET A 921 -48.97 5.93 -21.30
C MET A 921 -50.22 6.16 -22.13
N ASN A 922 -51.24 5.28 -21.93
CA ASN A 922 -52.51 5.31 -22.61
C ASN A 922 -53.52 6.06 -21.72
N VAL A 923 -53.81 7.31 -22.03
CA VAL A 923 -54.61 8.24 -21.22
C VAL A 923 -56.09 7.82 -21.15
N THR A 924 -56.60 7.10 -22.16
CA THR A 924 -57.97 6.56 -22.16
C THR A 924 -58.18 5.51 -21.06
N LYS A 925 -57.16 4.77 -20.69
CA LYS A 925 -57.19 3.86 -19.52
C LYS A 925 -57.19 4.59 -18.20
N ALA A 926 -56.54 5.74 -18.11
CA ALA A 926 -56.41 6.54 -16.91
C ALA A 926 -57.76 7.21 -16.53
N LEU A 927 -58.55 7.63 -17.50
CA LEU A 927 -59.87 8.22 -17.27
C LEU A 927 -60.91 7.17 -16.84
N LYS A 928 -60.82 5.92 -17.35
CA LYS A 928 -61.70 4.80 -16.89
C LYS A 928 -61.44 4.34 -15.47
N LEU A 929 -60.21 4.47 -14.96
CA LEU A 929 -59.85 4.13 -13.58
C LEU A 929 -60.32 5.20 -12.56
N GLY A 930 -60.75 6.35 -12.99
CA GLY A 930 -61.35 7.40 -12.13
C GLY A 930 -62.84 7.26 -11.90
N GLU A 931 -63.53 6.35 -12.64
CA GLU A 931 -64.96 6.04 -12.48
C GLU A 931 -65.19 4.81 -11.56
N GLU A 932 -64.13 4.03 -11.22
CA GLU A 932 -64.14 2.99 -10.18
C GLU A 932 -63.53 3.50 -8.86
#